data_217a4581e0e2f9638d8b1acc0a6c1a86
#
_entry.id   217a4581e0e2f9638d8b1acc0a6c1a86
#
_cell.length_a   1.000
_cell.length_b   1.000
_cell.length_c   1.000
_cell.angle_alpha   90.00
_cell.angle_beta   90.00
_cell.angle_gamma   90.00
#
_symmetry.space_group_name_H-M   'P 1'
#
loop_
_entity.id
_entity.type
_entity.pdbx_description
1 polymer ?
#
loop_
_entity_poly.entity_id
_entity_poly.type
_entity_poly.pdbx_seq_one_letter_code
_entity_poly.pdbx_strand_id
1 'polypeptide(L)'
;AVYFLNQEEDSEEEPKLKYERLSNGVTEILQKDAASCMTVHDKPSSAQDFSNILNGGVKCQPATSSQPLRYLLASKRRCHDYVSPQSSVKINQISLDESGEHVGICSEDGKVQVFGLYTREGFHDNFDCPIKVVALHPQFTRSNYKQFVTGGNKLLLYEKNWLNRWKMSVLHEGEGSITNIKWRANLIAWANNVGVKIYDFSTKQRITNVLRDNVTLRPDMYPCSLCWKDNTTLIVGWGTSIKICVVKERNPTEMRDLPSRYVEIVSAFDTEFFISGLAPLADQLVTLFFVKENSEHMDEEFRARPRLDIIQPLPEGCEEISSDALTVRNFQDNECRDYRLEHSEGESLFYIISPKDIVVAKERDQDDHIDWLLEKKKYEEALMAAEISFKNIKRHDVQKIGMSYINHLVEKGDYDSAARKCQKVLGKNMELWENEVYRFKTIGQLKAISQYLPRGDLRLRPAIYEMILHEFLRTDYEGFATLIREWPGELYNNMAIVQAVTDHLKKDPTNSTLLTTLAELYTYDQRYDRALEIYLRLRHKDVYQLIHKHNLFSSIEDKIVLLMDFDKEKAVDMLLDNEDKISVNRVVEELADRPELLHVYLHKLFKRDHHKGQRYHERQIGLYAEYDRPNLLPFLRDSTHCPLEKALEICQQRNFVEETVFLLSRMGNCRRALQMIMEELEDVDKAIEFAKEQDDAELWEDLISYSIDKPPFITGLLNNIGTHVDPILLIHRIKEGMEIPNLRDSLVKILQDYNLQILLREGCKKILVADSLSLLQKMHRTQMRGVRVDEENICESCHATILPSDMTRPFNVVVFHCRHMFHKECLPSPATIHGVQFCNICSAKRRGPGSGILEMKK
;
A
#
# COMPACT_ATOMS: atom_id res chain seq x y z
N ALA A 1 -40.36 12.12 4.79
CA ALA A 1 -39.67 13.33 4.33
C ALA A 1 -38.61 13.64 5.38
N VAL A 2 -37.39 13.39 5.09
CA VAL A 2 -36.25 13.80 5.91
C VAL A 2 -36.11 15.31 5.68
N TYR A 3 -36.47 16.10 6.67
CA TYR A 3 -36.20 17.53 6.64
C TYR A 3 -34.82 17.73 7.27
N PHE A 4 -33.89 18.22 6.50
CA PHE A 4 -32.63 18.74 7.05
C PHE A 4 -32.97 19.92 7.94
N LEU A 5 -32.64 19.79 9.24
CA LEU A 5 -32.88 20.85 10.22
C LEU A 5 -31.72 21.86 10.27
N ASN A 6 -30.65 21.60 9.55
CA ASN A 6 -29.50 22.51 9.41
C ASN A 6 -29.75 23.49 8.27
N GLN A 7 -29.85 24.78 8.60
CA GLN A 7 -29.97 25.88 7.64
C GLN A 7 -28.63 26.59 7.37
N GLU A 8 -27.50 25.92 7.50
CA GLU A 8 -26.23 26.41 6.96
C GLU A 8 -25.91 25.66 5.69
N GLU A 9 -26.51 26.12 4.57
CA GLU A 9 -26.26 25.56 3.22
C GLU A 9 -24.83 25.76 2.72
N ASP A 10 -23.98 26.56 3.39
CA ASP A 10 -22.64 26.97 2.94
C ASP A 10 -21.46 26.43 3.75
N SER A 11 -21.66 25.59 4.79
CA SER A 11 -20.49 25.03 5.48
C SER A 11 -19.79 24.02 4.59
N GLU A 12 -18.48 24.22 4.37
CA GLU A 12 -17.60 23.28 3.65
C GLU A 12 -17.34 22.00 4.47
N GLU A 13 -17.64 22.02 5.77
CA GLU A 13 -17.44 20.91 6.70
C GLU A 13 -18.69 20.04 6.84
N GLU A 14 -18.48 18.73 6.89
CA GLU A 14 -19.55 17.77 7.08
C GLU A 14 -20.06 17.81 8.52
N PRO A 15 -21.40 17.97 8.74
CA PRO A 15 -21.97 17.86 10.08
C PRO A 15 -21.74 16.46 10.65
N LYS A 16 -21.35 16.35 11.93
CA LYS A 16 -21.13 15.06 12.58
C LYS A 16 -22.41 14.32 12.94
N LEU A 17 -23.49 15.04 13.15
CA LEU A 17 -24.77 14.48 13.53
C LEU A 17 -25.83 14.66 12.44
N LYS A 18 -26.75 13.71 12.37
CA LYS A 18 -27.95 13.76 11.55
C LYS A 18 -29.14 13.89 12.43
N TYR A 19 -30.09 14.76 12.07
CA TYR A 19 -31.25 15.08 12.86
C TYR A 19 -32.52 14.55 12.20
N GLU A 20 -33.37 13.87 13.02
CA GLU A 20 -34.65 13.36 12.58
C GLU A 20 -35.70 13.71 13.62
N ARG A 21 -36.91 14.13 13.19
CA ARG A 21 -38.03 14.24 14.11
C ARG A 21 -38.68 12.90 14.33
N LEU A 22 -39.09 12.63 15.57
CA LEU A 22 -39.86 11.44 15.88
C LEU A 22 -41.16 11.39 15.06
N SER A 23 -41.57 10.18 14.66
CA SER A 23 -42.63 9.89 13.71
C SER A 23 -43.95 10.60 14.01
N ASN A 24 -44.82 10.71 13.00
CA ASN A 24 -46.09 11.46 13.03
C ASN A 24 -47.01 11.21 14.24
N GLY A 25 -47.01 10.00 14.82
CA GLY A 25 -47.84 9.73 16.00
C GLY A 25 -47.39 10.44 17.27
N VAL A 26 -46.07 10.65 17.47
CA VAL A 26 -45.57 11.47 18.61
C VAL A 26 -45.87 12.93 18.36
N THR A 27 -45.73 13.39 17.13
CA THR A 27 -46.05 14.77 16.74
C THR A 27 -47.53 15.13 17.03
N GLU A 28 -48.47 14.21 16.74
CA GLU A 28 -49.90 14.43 17.05
C GLU A 28 -50.18 14.53 18.56
N ILE A 29 -49.43 13.75 19.37
CA ILE A 29 -49.55 13.82 20.84
C ILE A 29 -49.03 15.16 21.33
N LEU A 30 -47.89 15.60 20.87
CA LEU A 30 -47.27 16.85 21.29
C LEU A 30 -48.00 18.11 20.82
N GLN A 31 -48.79 18.01 19.74
CA GLN A 31 -49.69 19.08 19.34
C GLN A 31 -50.81 19.30 20.36
N LYS A 32 -51.30 18.22 20.98
CA LYS A 32 -52.38 18.28 21.98
C LYS A 32 -51.86 18.56 23.37
N ASP A 33 -50.74 17.97 23.76
CA ASP A 33 -50.14 18.06 25.10
C ASP A 33 -48.63 18.30 25.02
N ALA A 34 -48.12 19.05 26.04
CA ALA A 34 -46.67 19.27 26.12
C ALA A 34 -45.95 18.08 26.78
N ALA A 35 -44.79 17.71 26.25
CA ALA A 35 -43.89 16.74 26.88
C ALA A 35 -43.38 17.29 28.22
N SER A 36 -43.36 16.45 29.25
CA SER A 36 -42.80 16.79 30.55
C SER A 36 -41.51 16.06 30.87
N CYS A 37 -41.38 14.83 30.43
CA CYS A 37 -40.16 14.02 30.58
C CYS A 37 -40.16 12.83 29.62
N MET A 38 -38.98 12.27 29.41
CA MET A 38 -38.77 11.09 28.62
C MET A 38 -37.68 10.24 29.27
N THR A 39 -37.69 8.95 29.06
CA THR A 39 -36.62 8.05 29.40
C THR A 39 -36.38 7.10 28.24
N VAL A 40 -35.14 6.69 28.04
CA VAL A 40 -34.66 5.87 26.91
C VAL A 40 -34.11 4.53 27.43
N HIS A 41 -34.28 3.51 26.65
CA HIS A 41 -33.80 2.16 26.96
C HIS A 41 -33.03 1.56 25.79
N ASP A 42 -31.87 0.98 26.08
CA ASP A 42 -30.95 0.45 25.05
C ASP A 42 -31.33 -0.94 24.52
N LYS A 43 -32.12 -1.70 25.29
CA LYS A 43 -32.51 -3.08 24.86
C LYS A 43 -33.92 -3.09 24.29
N PRO A 44 -34.12 -3.63 23.09
CA PRO A 44 -35.44 -3.71 22.49
C PRO A 44 -36.32 -4.72 23.21
N SER A 45 -37.49 -4.29 23.65
CA SER A 45 -38.55 -5.14 24.18
C SER A 45 -39.70 -5.28 23.18
N SER A 46 -40.41 -6.43 23.16
CA SER A 46 -41.47 -6.69 22.18
C SER A 46 -42.65 -5.74 22.35
N ALA A 47 -43.08 -5.13 21.26
CA ALA A 47 -44.07 -4.06 21.23
C ALA A 47 -45.50 -4.49 21.61
N GLN A 48 -45.84 -5.78 21.62
CA GLN A 48 -47.20 -6.27 21.81
C GLN A 48 -47.70 -6.21 23.25
N ASP A 49 -46.78 -6.20 24.22
CA ASP A 49 -47.17 -6.26 25.64
C ASP A 49 -47.48 -4.88 26.25
N PHE A 50 -47.03 -3.80 25.64
CA PHE A 50 -47.18 -2.44 26.15
C PHE A 50 -48.56 -1.80 25.93
N SER A 51 -49.23 -2.18 24.83
CA SER A 51 -50.53 -1.56 24.50
C SER A 51 -51.64 -1.91 25.50
N ASN A 52 -51.53 -3.05 26.21
CA ASN A 52 -52.53 -3.54 27.15
C ASN A 52 -52.36 -2.99 28.58
N ILE A 53 -51.20 -2.43 28.92
CA ILE A 53 -50.85 -2.05 30.30
C ILE A 53 -51.01 -0.53 30.55
N LEU A 54 -50.91 0.27 29.47
CA LEU A 54 -50.85 1.74 29.61
C LEU A 54 -52.06 2.47 29.02
N ASN A 55 -53.25 2.09 29.43
CA ASN A 55 -54.48 2.77 29.03
C ASN A 55 -54.69 4.18 29.67
N GLY A 56 -53.62 4.81 30.13
CA GLY A 56 -53.74 6.16 30.74
C GLY A 56 -52.42 6.87 30.83
N GLY A 57 -52.26 7.89 30.00
CA GLY A 57 -51.32 9.00 30.20
C GLY A 57 -49.84 8.79 29.88
N VAL A 58 -49.33 7.59 29.83
CA VAL A 58 -48.02 7.22 29.25
C VAL A 58 -48.29 6.50 27.95
N LYS A 59 -47.98 7.12 26.83
CA LYS A 59 -48.13 6.48 25.52
C LYS A 59 -46.80 5.94 25.08
N CYS A 60 -46.80 4.62 24.83
CA CYS A 60 -45.77 3.93 24.07
C CYS A 60 -46.22 3.85 22.62
N GLN A 61 -45.42 4.28 21.70
CA GLN A 61 -45.67 3.97 20.30
C GLN A 61 -44.93 2.70 19.93
N PRO A 62 -45.62 1.67 19.44
CA PRO A 62 -44.96 0.68 18.65
C PRO A 62 -44.54 1.41 17.35
N ALA A 63 -43.28 1.49 17.06
CA ALA A 63 -42.86 1.69 15.70
C ALA A 63 -43.46 0.57 14.83
N THR A 64 -43.81 0.87 13.58
CA THR A 64 -44.34 -0.07 12.59
C THR A 64 -43.80 -1.47 12.80
N SER A 65 -44.63 -2.46 12.69
CA SER A 65 -44.58 -3.92 13.04
C SER A 65 -43.22 -4.68 13.15
N SER A 66 -42.07 -4.02 13.13
CA SER A 66 -40.73 -4.62 13.18
C SER A 66 -39.72 -3.86 14.04
N GLN A 67 -40.04 -2.76 14.72
CA GLN A 67 -39.10 -2.02 15.56
C GLN A 67 -39.42 -2.10 17.05
N PRO A 68 -38.41 -2.30 17.92
CA PRO A 68 -38.59 -2.38 19.37
C PRO A 68 -38.90 -1.00 19.99
N LEU A 69 -39.57 -1.04 21.14
CA LEU A 69 -39.87 0.17 21.92
C LEU A 69 -38.61 0.72 22.57
N ARG A 70 -38.24 1.95 22.20
CA ARG A 70 -36.96 2.54 22.63
C ARG A 70 -37.11 3.67 23.65
N TYR A 71 -38.33 4.16 23.88
CA TYR A 71 -38.57 5.28 24.79
C TYR A 71 -39.99 5.30 25.40
N LEU A 72 -40.07 5.88 26.56
CA LEU A 72 -41.33 6.21 27.23
C LEU A 72 -41.47 7.73 27.35
N LEU A 73 -42.60 8.28 26.90
CA LEU A 73 -42.87 9.70 26.92
C LEU A 73 -44.05 9.99 27.82
N ALA A 74 -43.90 10.94 28.74
CA ALA A 74 -45.01 11.47 29.55
C ALA A 74 -45.51 12.82 29.03
N SER A 75 -46.81 12.98 28.90
CA SER A 75 -47.44 14.24 28.53
C SER A 75 -48.23 14.86 29.66
N LYS A 76 -48.43 16.19 29.62
CA LYS A 76 -49.05 17.00 30.74
C LYS A 76 -50.50 16.68 31.02
N ARG A 77 -51.26 16.05 30.12
CA ARG A 77 -52.76 16.03 30.24
C ARG A 77 -53.40 14.67 30.44
N ARG A 78 -52.75 13.53 30.31
CA ARG A 78 -53.46 12.24 30.48
C ARG A 78 -52.58 11.18 31.13
N CYS A 79 -52.70 11.11 32.45
CA CYS A 79 -52.47 9.87 33.19
C CYS A 79 -53.85 9.31 33.57
N HIS A 80 -54.46 8.54 32.68
CA HIS A 80 -55.65 7.79 33.03
C HIS A 80 -55.24 6.35 33.36
N ASP A 81 -55.74 5.88 34.47
CA ASP A 81 -55.88 4.53 35.00
C ASP A 81 -54.85 4.00 36.03
N TYR A 82 -53.71 4.59 36.27
CA TYR A 82 -52.93 4.29 37.49
C TYR A 82 -52.87 5.43 38.50
N VAL A 83 -53.26 6.63 38.11
CA VAL A 83 -53.42 7.76 38.95
C VAL A 83 -54.90 8.16 38.82
N SER A 84 -55.61 8.24 39.92
CA SER A 84 -57.03 8.57 40.03
C SER A 84 -57.61 9.43 38.89
N PRO A 85 -58.80 9.12 38.32
CA PRO A 85 -59.29 9.65 37.03
C PRO A 85 -59.70 11.13 37.03
N GLN A 86 -59.38 11.90 38.04
CA GLN A 86 -59.88 13.27 38.18
C GLN A 86 -58.85 14.41 38.20
N SER A 87 -57.56 14.19 38.08
CA SER A 87 -56.56 15.28 38.07
C SER A 87 -55.56 15.20 36.95
N SER A 88 -55.47 16.27 36.16
CA SER A 88 -54.35 16.46 35.15
C SER A 88 -53.08 16.86 35.89
N VAL A 89 -52.33 15.88 36.43
CA VAL A 89 -51.16 16.13 37.24
C VAL A 89 -49.93 15.97 36.34
N LYS A 90 -48.99 16.89 36.46
CA LYS A 90 -47.74 16.88 35.74
C LYS A 90 -46.84 15.78 36.28
N ILE A 91 -46.39 14.89 35.43
CA ILE A 91 -45.31 13.93 35.70
C ILE A 91 -43.97 14.70 35.60
N ASN A 92 -43.18 14.62 36.67
CA ASN A 92 -41.88 15.31 36.74
C ASN A 92 -40.76 14.51 36.14
N GLN A 93 -40.74 13.19 36.43
CA GLN A 93 -39.71 12.28 35.89
C GLN A 93 -40.22 10.85 35.78
N ILE A 94 -39.67 10.15 34.81
CA ILE A 94 -39.78 8.71 34.60
C ILE A 94 -38.38 8.10 34.72
N SER A 95 -38.23 6.99 35.41
CA SER A 95 -36.98 6.21 35.48
C SER A 95 -37.25 4.77 35.10
N LEU A 96 -36.40 4.21 34.29
CA LEU A 96 -36.36 2.79 33.94
C LEU A 96 -35.18 2.11 34.63
N ASP A 97 -35.31 0.82 34.92
CA ASP A 97 -34.19 -0.01 35.29
C ASP A 97 -33.41 -0.46 34.05
N GLU A 98 -32.21 -0.99 34.24
CA GLU A 98 -31.30 -1.45 33.13
C GLU A 98 -31.91 -2.59 32.29
N SER A 99 -32.88 -3.34 32.85
CA SER A 99 -33.57 -4.40 32.10
C SER A 99 -34.78 -3.87 31.29
N GLY A 100 -35.27 -2.64 31.57
CA GLY A 100 -36.49 -2.08 30.99
C GLY A 100 -37.77 -2.77 31.44
N GLU A 101 -37.73 -3.51 32.55
CA GLU A 101 -38.88 -4.25 33.05
C GLU A 101 -39.67 -3.49 34.12
N HIS A 102 -39.00 -2.51 34.76
CA HIS A 102 -39.65 -1.72 35.85
C HIS A 102 -39.56 -0.21 35.56
N VAL A 103 -40.62 0.47 35.84
CA VAL A 103 -40.78 1.92 35.69
C VAL A 103 -41.04 2.59 37.03
N GLY A 104 -40.30 3.63 37.33
CA GLY A 104 -40.55 4.55 38.42
C GLY A 104 -41.08 5.88 37.88
N ILE A 105 -42.17 6.40 38.44
CA ILE A 105 -42.81 7.67 38.06
C ILE A 105 -42.98 8.53 39.30
N CYS A 106 -42.66 9.82 39.16
CA CYS A 106 -42.98 10.83 40.18
C CYS A 106 -43.73 12.02 39.57
N SER A 107 -44.54 12.64 40.35
CA SER A 107 -45.46 13.69 39.92
C SER A 107 -45.48 14.91 40.86
N GLU A 108 -45.99 16.02 40.34
CA GLU A 108 -46.04 17.31 41.03
C GLU A 108 -46.94 17.28 42.26
N ASP A 109 -47.97 16.39 42.33
CA ASP A 109 -48.84 16.17 43.47
C ASP A 109 -48.22 15.28 44.57
N GLY A 110 -46.94 14.96 44.49
CA GLY A 110 -46.20 14.17 45.47
C GLY A 110 -46.38 12.67 45.35
N LYS A 111 -47.03 12.15 44.31
CA LYS A 111 -47.17 10.70 44.12
C LYS A 111 -45.91 10.08 43.50
N VAL A 112 -45.52 8.97 44.07
CA VAL A 112 -44.43 8.10 43.54
C VAL A 112 -44.98 6.72 43.30
N GLN A 113 -44.76 6.23 42.09
CA GLN A 113 -45.20 4.90 41.70
C GLN A 113 -44.03 4.15 41.05
N VAL A 114 -43.84 2.90 41.47
CA VAL A 114 -42.87 1.98 40.84
C VAL A 114 -43.61 0.71 40.51
N PHE A 115 -43.59 0.30 39.26
CA PHE A 115 -44.33 -0.87 38.83
C PHE A 115 -43.55 -1.65 37.75
N GLY A 116 -43.77 -2.94 37.70
CA GLY A 116 -43.26 -3.80 36.64
C GLY A 116 -44.14 -3.71 35.40
N LEU A 117 -43.51 -3.54 34.22
CA LEU A 117 -44.22 -3.47 32.94
C LEU A 117 -44.87 -4.81 32.56
N TYR A 118 -44.27 -5.90 33.00
CA TYR A 118 -44.74 -7.26 32.71
C TYR A 118 -45.24 -8.03 33.93
N THR A 119 -45.17 -7.42 35.13
CA THR A 119 -45.58 -8.02 36.40
C THR A 119 -46.64 -7.16 37.10
N ARG A 120 -47.42 -7.79 37.98
CA ARG A 120 -48.38 -7.05 38.82
C ARG A 120 -47.75 -6.47 40.08
N GLU A 121 -46.43 -6.49 40.19
CA GLU A 121 -45.70 -5.88 41.30
C GLU A 121 -45.76 -4.36 41.17
N GLY A 122 -46.14 -3.67 42.23
CA GLY A 122 -46.15 -2.22 42.28
C GLY A 122 -45.85 -1.68 43.66
N PHE A 123 -45.28 -0.51 43.70
CA PHE A 123 -45.17 0.35 44.90
C PHE A 123 -45.89 1.64 44.61
N HIS A 124 -46.61 2.14 45.63
CA HIS A 124 -47.29 3.40 45.52
C HIS A 124 -47.17 4.10 46.87
N ASP A 125 -46.78 5.37 46.83
CA ASP A 125 -46.71 6.24 48.00
C ASP A 125 -47.15 7.69 47.64
N ASN A 126 -47.60 8.46 48.60
CA ASN A 126 -48.06 9.80 48.37
C ASN A 126 -47.52 10.75 49.48
N PHE A 127 -46.82 11.75 49.02
CA PHE A 127 -46.14 12.74 49.87
C PHE A 127 -46.91 14.05 49.89
N ASP A 128 -46.85 14.78 51.01
CA ASP A 128 -47.46 16.11 51.15
C ASP A 128 -46.69 17.21 50.38
N CYS A 129 -45.56 16.84 49.68
CA CYS A 129 -44.76 17.78 48.93
C CYS A 129 -44.46 17.24 47.54
N PRO A 130 -44.27 18.12 46.55
CA PRO A 130 -43.88 17.68 45.20
C PRO A 130 -42.61 16.82 45.18
N ILE A 131 -42.67 15.69 44.50
CA ILE A 131 -41.48 14.86 44.22
C ILE A 131 -41.00 15.19 42.82
N LYS A 132 -39.79 15.75 42.73
CA LYS A 132 -39.23 16.23 41.47
C LYS A 132 -38.54 15.13 40.68
N VAL A 133 -37.94 14.16 41.38
CA VAL A 133 -37.06 13.16 40.74
C VAL A 133 -37.20 11.78 41.39
N VAL A 134 -37.07 10.74 40.58
CA VAL A 134 -37.03 9.34 41.00
C VAL A 134 -35.95 8.60 40.20
N ALA A 135 -35.21 7.71 40.86
CA ALA A 135 -34.25 6.85 40.18
C ALA A 135 -34.35 5.43 40.75
N LEU A 136 -34.52 4.46 39.87
CA LEU A 136 -34.47 3.04 40.19
C LEU A 136 -33.02 2.56 40.26
N HIS A 137 -32.76 1.53 41.10
CA HIS A 137 -31.51 0.83 41.05
C HIS A 137 -31.32 0.21 39.63
N PRO A 138 -30.15 0.32 38.99
CA PRO A 138 -29.97 -0.20 37.64
C PRO A 138 -30.41 -1.67 37.49
N GLN A 139 -30.14 -2.50 38.49
CA GLN A 139 -30.52 -3.91 38.48
C GLN A 139 -31.78 -4.19 39.29
N PHE A 140 -32.76 -3.31 39.26
CA PHE A 140 -33.98 -3.39 40.09
C PHE A 140 -34.76 -4.69 39.88
N THR A 141 -34.73 -5.29 38.70
CA THR A 141 -35.35 -6.59 38.37
C THR A 141 -34.86 -7.73 39.27
N ARG A 142 -33.61 -7.69 39.74
CA ARG A 142 -33.05 -8.74 40.62
C ARG A 142 -33.60 -8.57 42.04
N SER A 143 -34.01 -9.65 42.66
CA SER A 143 -34.67 -9.66 43.98
C SER A 143 -33.87 -8.96 45.09
N ASN A 144 -32.52 -9.01 45.02
CA ASN A 144 -31.64 -8.41 46.01
C ASN A 144 -31.45 -6.88 45.84
N TYR A 145 -31.92 -6.30 44.72
CA TYR A 145 -31.73 -4.90 44.34
C TYR A 145 -33.03 -4.13 44.14
N LYS A 146 -34.12 -4.59 44.80
CA LYS A 146 -35.40 -3.88 44.83
C LYS A 146 -35.25 -2.58 45.66
N GLN A 147 -34.60 -1.57 45.08
CA GLN A 147 -34.25 -0.31 45.72
C GLN A 147 -34.48 0.82 44.74
N PHE A 148 -34.99 1.94 45.23
CA PHE A 148 -35.11 3.17 44.45
C PHE A 148 -34.98 4.38 45.37
N VAL A 149 -34.65 5.53 44.82
CA VAL A 149 -34.53 6.80 45.52
C VAL A 149 -35.53 7.80 44.96
N THR A 150 -36.06 8.63 45.84
CA THR A 150 -36.92 9.76 45.46
C THR A 150 -36.37 11.06 46.01
N GLY A 151 -36.49 12.13 45.22
CA GLY A 151 -36.00 13.46 45.58
C GLY A 151 -37.11 14.51 45.53
N GLY A 152 -37.36 15.09 46.66
CA GLY A 152 -38.18 16.28 46.86
C GLY A 152 -37.38 17.26 47.69
N ASN A 153 -37.90 17.62 48.89
CA ASN A 153 -37.15 18.37 49.91
C ASN A 153 -36.13 17.51 50.66
N LYS A 154 -36.29 16.18 50.58
CA LYS A 154 -35.38 15.19 51.14
C LYS A 154 -35.06 14.15 50.08
N LEU A 155 -33.88 13.53 50.19
CA LEU A 155 -33.52 12.35 49.41
C LEU A 155 -33.87 11.11 50.22
N LEU A 156 -34.84 10.34 49.74
CA LEU A 156 -35.38 9.17 50.42
C LEU A 156 -34.97 7.92 49.64
N LEU A 157 -34.38 6.95 50.36
CA LEU A 157 -34.07 5.60 49.83
C LEU A 157 -35.14 4.63 50.29
N TYR A 158 -35.70 3.92 49.35
CA TYR A 158 -36.61 2.81 49.58
C TYR A 158 -35.89 1.49 49.26
N GLU A 159 -35.95 0.57 50.25
CA GLU A 159 -35.37 -0.77 50.14
C GLU A 159 -36.42 -1.80 50.48
N LYS A 160 -36.58 -2.83 49.65
CA LYS A 160 -37.48 -3.96 49.96
C LYS A 160 -36.75 -4.99 50.80
N ASN A 161 -37.20 -5.26 52.02
CA ASN A 161 -36.58 -6.23 52.89
C ASN A 161 -36.99 -7.66 52.54
N TRP A 162 -36.35 -8.65 53.17
CA TRP A 162 -36.61 -10.08 52.97
C TRP A 162 -38.05 -10.51 53.29
N LEU A 163 -38.79 -9.75 54.14
CA LEU A 163 -40.22 -9.91 54.44
C LEU A 163 -41.15 -9.26 53.39
N ASN A 164 -40.61 -8.84 52.28
CA ASN A 164 -41.30 -8.18 51.17
C ASN A 164 -41.95 -6.83 51.55
N ARG A 165 -41.47 -6.17 52.64
CA ARG A 165 -41.90 -4.85 53.11
C ARG A 165 -40.90 -3.80 52.69
N TRP A 166 -41.41 -2.62 52.30
CA TRP A 166 -40.59 -1.49 51.99
C TRP A 166 -40.12 -0.79 53.27
N LYS A 167 -38.83 -0.50 53.36
CA LYS A 167 -38.21 0.30 54.39
C LYS A 167 -37.74 1.60 53.77
N MET A 168 -38.13 2.73 54.36
CA MET A 168 -37.70 4.07 53.97
C MET A 168 -36.54 4.51 54.87
N SER A 169 -35.55 5.16 54.30
CA SER A 169 -34.45 5.82 55.01
C SER A 169 -34.12 7.16 54.36
N VAL A 170 -33.75 8.16 55.17
CA VAL A 170 -33.35 9.47 54.67
C VAL A 170 -31.87 9.45 54.38
N LEU A 171 -31.47 9.67 53.14
CA LEU A 171 -30.05 9.77 52.75
C LEU A 171 -29.52 11.20 52.88
N HIS A 172 -30.39 12.21 52.65
CA HIS A 172 -30.00 13.61 52.72
C HIS A 172 -31.22 14.53 52.94
N GLU A 173 -31.00 15.61 53.71
CA GLU A 173 -31.99 16.68 53.95
C GLU A 173 -31.35 18.03 54.29
N GLY A 174 -32.06 19.12 54.17
CA GLY A 174 -31.67 20.42 54.72
C GLY A 174 -30.95 21.39 53.79
N GLU A 175 -30.68 21.05 52.52
CA GLU A 175 -29.94 21.90 51.58
C GLU A 175 -30.74 22.31 50.33
N GLY A 176 -32.05 22.42 50.48
CA GLY A 176 -32.99 22.75 49.40
C GLY A 176 -33.51 21.51 48.65
N SER A 177 -34.27 21.75 47.60
CA SER A 177 -34.93 20.67 46.88
C SER A 177 -33.96 19.92 45.95
N ILE A 178 -34.17 18.62 45.86
CA ILE A 178 -33.44 17.74 44.95
C ILE A 178 -33.99 17.92 43.55
N THR A 179 -33.15 18.29 42.61
CA THR A 179 -33.55 18.63 41.23
C THR A 179 -33.18 17.56 40.20
N ASN A 180 -32.14 16.77 40.42
CA ASN A 180 -31.73 15.69 39.56
C ASN A 180 -31.12 14.53 40.35
N ILE A 181 -31.33 13.29 39.89
CA ILE A 181 -30.71 12.08 40.44
C ILE A 181 -30.33 11.18 39.27
N LYS A 182 -29.10 10.68 39.28
CA LYS A 182 -28.65 9.64 38.34
C LYS A 182 -27.99 8.51 39.14
N TRP A 183 -28.49 7.31 38.97
CA TRP A 183 -27.96 6.09 39.64
C TRP A 183 -27.20 5.25 38.61
N ARG A 184 -25.94 4.96 38.88
CA ARG A 184 -25.11 4.10 38.03
C ARG A 184 -24.34 3.10 38.90
N ALA A 185 -24.48 1.82 38.63
CA ALA A 185 -23.89 0.74 39.44
C ALA A 185 -24.13 0.95 40.95
N ASN A 186 -23.12 1.13 41.78
CA ASN A 186 -23.21 1.38 43.19
C ASN A 186 -23.14 2.87 43.59
N LEU A 187 -23.17 3.79 42.61
CA LEU A 187 -23.02 5.22 42.84
C LEU A 187 -24.30 5.96 42.53
N ILE A 188 -24.76 6.78 43.51
CA ILE A 188 -25.91 7.67 43.36
C ILE A 188 -25.39 9.09 43.36
N ALA A 189 -25.58 9.82 42.27
CA ALA A 189 -25.32 11.25 42.19
C ALA A 189 -26.62 12.02 42.22
N TRP A 190 -26.72 13.12 43.05
CA TRP A 190 -27.87 14.01 43.06
C TRP A 190 -27.45 15.45 43.12
N ALA A 191 -28.25 16.30 42.54
CA ALA A 191 -28.10 17.75 42.58
C ALA A 191 -29.18 18.36 43.49
N ASN A 192 -28.79 19.31 44.35
CA ASN A 192 -29.67 20.16 45.12
C ASN A 192 -29.30 21.63 44.89
N ASN A 193 -29.86 22.58 45.68
CA ASN A 193 -29.61 24.01 45.48
C ASN A 193 -28.14 24.43 45.76
N VAL A 194 -27.39 23.64 46.50
CA VAL A 194 -26.00 23.95 46.94
C VAL A 194 -24.96 23.35 46.03
N GLY A 195 -25.19 22.14 45.53
CA GLY A 195 -24.19 21.42 44.72
C GLY A 195 -24.62 20.01 44.34
N VAL A 196 -23.68 19.25 43.86
CA VAL A 196 -23.82 17.84 43.48
C VAL A 196 -23.12 16.97 44.51
N LYS A 197 -23.82 15.95 44.99
CA LYS A 197 -23.29 14.98 45.94
C LYS A 197 -23.32 13.60 45.38
N ILE A 198 -22.32 12.80 45.78
CA ILE A 198 -22.20 11.40 45.35
C ILE A 198 -22.19 10.52 46.61
N TYR A 199 -23.02 9.50 46.57
CA TYR A 199 -23.14 8.48 47.63
C TYR A 199 -22.73 7.14 47.08
N ASP A 200 -21.83 6.48 47.77
CA ASP A 200 -21.44 5.11 47.48
C ASP A 200 -22.31 4.14 48.25
N PHE A 201 -23.14 3.42 47.52
CA PHE A 201 -24.07 2.46 48.07
C PHE A 201 -23.36 1.23 48.70
N SER A 202 -22.17 0.86 48.20
CA SER A 202 -21.36 -0.27 48.67
C SER A 202 -20.83 -0.01 50.10
N THR A 203 -20.37 1.21 50.35
CA THR A 203 -19.82 1.62 51.65
C THR A 203 -20.84 2.34 52.53
N LYS A 204 -22.02 2.66 51.98
CA LYS A 204 -23.08 3.46 52.61
C LYS A 204 -22.61 4.82 53.12
N GLN A 205 -21.69 5.43 52.38
CA GLN A 205 -21.12 6.74 52.74
C GLN A 205 -21.26 7.75 51.63
N ARG A 206 -21.40 9.01 51.98
CA ARG A 206 -21.28 10.12 51.06
C ARG A 206 -19.82 10.40 50.79
N ILE A 207 -19.38 10.35 49.54
CA ILE A 207 -17.96 10.44 49.15
C ILE A 207 -17.55 11.86 48.73
N THR A 208 -18.45 12.72 48.32
CA THR A 208 -18.12 14.09 47.93
C THR A 208 -19.27 15.07 47.95
N ASN A 209 -18.92 16.37 47.84
CA ASN A 209 -19.81 17.48 47.57
C ASN A 209 -19.15 18.41 46.55
N VAL A 210 -19.61 18.37 45.29
CA VAL A 210 -19.17 19.27 44.24
C VAL A 210 -20.00 20.54 44.30
N LEU A 211 -19.37 21.62 44.76
CA LEU A 211 -20.07 22.91 44.95
C LEU A 211 -20.44 23.53 43.61
N ARG A 212 -21.49 24.28 43.61
CA ARG A 212 -21.95 25.09 42.50
C ARG A 212 -21.10 26.35 42.36
N ASP A 213 -20.61 26.67 41.15
CA ASP A 213 -19.75 27.83 40.93
C ASP A 213 -20.57 29.14 40.89
N ASN A 214 -21.66 29.14 40.17
CA ASN A 214 -22.45 30.34 39.96
C ASN A 214 -23.71 30.39 40.88
N VAL A 215 -23.55 30.97 42.06
CA VAL A 215 -24.57 31.05 43.11
C VAL A 215 -25.71 32.04 42.74
N THR A 216 -25.45 32.96 41.83
CA THR A 216 -26.43 34.01 41.43
C THR A 216 -27.52 33.48 40.50
N LEU A 217 -27.25 32.39 39.75
CA LEU A 217 -28.25 31.80 38.87
C LEU A 217 -29.32 31.07 39.68
N ARG A 218 -30.56 31.23 39.28
CA ARG A 218 -31.71 30.54 39.92
C ARG A 218 -31.74 29.07 39.51
N PRO A 219 -31.62 28.09 40.45
CA PRO A 219 -31.61 26.66 40.14
C PRO A 219 -32.91 26.17 39.46
N ASP A 220 -34.00 26.84 39.65
CA ASP A 220 -35.30 26.48 39.04
C ASP A 220 -35.33 26.80 37.54
N MET A 221 -34.60 27.82 37.11
CA MET A 221 -34.52 28.26 35.71
C MET A 221 -33.40 27.53 34.96
N TYR A 222 -32.32 27.25 35.65
CA TYR A 222 -31.11 26.60 35.10
C TYR A 222 -30.81 25.31 35.90
N PRO A 223 -31.56 24.23 35.64
CA PRO A 223 -31.39 22.96 36.36
C PRO A 223 -30.04 22.34 36.11
N CYS A 224 -29.50 21.68 37.14
CA CYS A 224 -28.24 20.91 36.98
C CYS A 224 -28.48 19.66 36.11
N SER A 225 -27.67 19.49 35.10
CA SER A 225 -27.58 18.29 34.25
C SER A 225 -26.54 17.34 34.79
N LEU A 226 -26.90 16.07 34.98
CA LEU A 226 -26.03 15.00 35.45
C LEU A 226 -26.01 13.87 34.43
N CYS A 227 -24.80 13.40 34.05
CA CYS A 227 -24.65 12.25 33.20
C CYS A 227 -23.47 11.40 33.62
N TRP A 228 -23.67 10.10 33.75
CA TRP A 228 -22.57 9.14 33.93
C TRP A 228 -22.02 8.74 32.57
N LYS A 229 -20.70 9.00 32.29
CA LYS A 229 -20.01 8.51 31.11
C LYS A 229 -19.75 7.00 31.23
N ASP A 230 -19.30 6.59 32.38
CA ASP A 230 -19.01 5.20 32.75
C ASP A 230 -19.35 4.94 34.25
N ASN A 231 -18.89 3.83 34.80
CA ASN A 231 -19.18 3.47 36.21
C ASN A 231 -18.44 4.33 37.26
N THR A 232 -17.52 5.20 36.82
CA THR A 232 -16.65 6.01 37.68
C THR A 232 -16.63 7.48 37.31
N THR A 233 -17.01 7.84 36.11
CA THR A 233 -16.90 9.20 35.58
C THR A 233 -18.28 9.87 35.51
N LEU A 234 -18.48 10.92 36.29
CA LEU A 234 -19.68 11.74 36.32
C LEU A 234 -19.40 13.09 35.65
N ILE A 235 -20.27 13.47 34.71
CA ILE A 235 -20.26 14.78 34.07
C ILE A 235 -21.37 15.62 34.72
N VAL A 236 -20.99 16.81 35.15
CA VAL A 236 -21.88 17.76 35.80
C VAL A 236 -21.91 19.04 34.98
N GLY A 237 -23.08 19.41 34.46
CA GLY A 237 -23.30 20.70 33.81
C GLY A 237 -24.26 21.56 34.59
N TRP A 238 -23.89 22.80 34.93
CA TRP A 238 -24.73 23.71 35.68
C TRP A 238 -24.51 25.16 35.26
N GLY A 239 -25.60 25.77 34.78
CA GLY A 239 -25.46 27.10 34.21
C GLY A 239 -24.59 27.08 32.97
N THR A 240 -23.44 27.69 33.04
CA THR A 240 -22.40 27.68 31.97
C THR A 240 -21.22 26.79 32.29
N SER A 241 -21.15 26.19 33.48
CA SER A 241 -19.96 25.42 33.92
C SER A 241 -20.15 23.93 33.72
N ILE A 242 -19.14 23.27 33.19
CA ILE A 242 -19.02 21.80 33.06
C ILE A 242 -17.89 21.31 33.92
N LYS A 243 -18.15 20.29 34.74
CA LYS A 243 -17.14 19.59 35.54
C LYS A 243 -17.16 18.10 35.25
N ILE A 244 -16.01 17.54 34.95
CA ILE A 244 -15.82 16.10 34.78
C ILE A 244 -15.20 15.56 36.07
N CYS A 245 -15.97 14.71 36.75
CA CYS A 245 -15.62 14.17 38.05
C CYS A 245 -15.35 12.67 37.95
N VAL A 246 -14.21 12.21 38.42
CA VAL A 246 -13.83 10.79 38.42
C VAL A 246 -13.79 10.28 39.86
N VAL A 247 -14.52 9.19 40.11
CA VAL A 247 -14.51 8.47 41.39
C VAL A 247 -13.29 7.55 41.43
N LYS A 248 -12.36 7.82 42.34
CA LYS A 248 -11.14 7.04 42.54
C LYS A 248 -11.17 6.35 43.92
N GLU A 249 -10.45 5.22 44.00
CA GLU A 249 -10.23 4.54 45.27
C GLU A 249 -9.06 5.19 46.01
N ARG A 250 -9.21 5.33 47.35
CA ARG A 250 -8.20 5.91 48.19
C ARG A 250 -7.20 4.85 48.63
N ASN A 251 -5.95 5.22 48.75
CA ASN A 251 -4.90 4.26 49.18
C ASN A 251 -5.20 3.77 50.60
N PRO A 252 -4.98 2.48 50.92
CA PRO A 252 -5.25 1.93 52.28
C PRO A 252 -4.50 2.64 53.43
N THR A 253 -3.38 3.28 53.16
CA THR A 253 -2.59 4.04 54.12
C THR A 253 -3.22 5.37 54.53
N GLU A 254 -4.12 5.92 53.73
CA GLU A 254 -4.80 7.21 53.94
C GLU A 254 -6.22 7.08 54.53
N MET A 255 -6.67 5.84 54.79
CA MET A 255 -8.07 5.53 55.16
C MET A 255 -8.46 5.85 56.61
N ARG A 256 -7.65 6.48 57.44
CA ARG A 256 -8.02 6.83 58.80
C ARG A 256 -9.13 7.90 58.76
N ASP A 257 -10.38 7.50 59.10
CA ASP A 257 -11.56 8.31 59.22
C ASP A 257 -12.16 8.93 57.91
N LEU A 258 -11.67 8.55 56.73
CA LEU A 258 -12.14 9.03 55.44
C LEU A 258 -12.85 7.92 54.62
N PRO A 259 -13.81 8.28 53.74
CA PRO A 259 -14.39 7.28 52.81
C PRO A 259 -13.36 6.61 51.96
N SER A 260 -13.55 5.31 51.65
CA SER A 260 -12.65 4.50 50.81
C SER A 260 -12.49 4.99 49.38
N ARG A 261 -13.48 5.80 48.93
CA ARG A 261 -13.48 6.45 47.64
C ARG A 261 -13.53 7.96 47.76
N TYR A 262 -12.98 8.65 46.81
CA TYR A 262 -13.03 10.09 46.69
C TYR A 262 -13.32 10.51 45.25
N VAL A 263 -13.71 11.74 45.05
CA VAL A 263 -13.95 12.28 43.71
C VAL A 263 -12.91 13.33 43.42
N GLU A 264 -12.34 13.20 42.26
CA GLU A 264 -11.39 14.16 41.67
C GLU A 264 -12.05 14.86 40.49
N ILE A 265 -11.98 16.19 40.45
CA ILE A 265 -12.40 16.96 39.28
C ILE A 265 -11.23 16.99 38.31
N VAL A 266 -11.33 16.23 37.21
CA VAL A 266 -10.26 16.07 36.21
C VAL A 266 -10.27 17.24 35.24
N SER A 267 -11.43 17.78 34.92
CA SER A 267 -11.58 18.94 34.04
C SER A 267 -12.75 19.80 34.54
N ALA A 268 -12.55 21.10 34.50
CA ALA A 268 -13.58 22.09 34.79
C ALA A 268 -13.41 23.29 33.88
N PHE A 269 -14.46 23.65 33.15
CA PHE A 269 -14.44 24.76 32.20
C PHE A 269 -15.80 25.40 32.04
N ASP A 270 -15.83 26.65 31.62
CA ASP A 270 -17.04 27.40 31.34
C ASP A 270 -17.33 27.44 29.83
N THR A 271 -18.60 27.41 29.50
CA THR A 271 -19.14 27.49 28.15
C THR A 271 -19.79 28.83 27.89
N GLU A 272 -19.97 29.25 26.66
CA GLU A 272 -20.58 30.53 26.28
C GLU A 272 -22.09 30.56 26.60
N PHE A 273 -22.77 29.41 26.50
CA PHE A 273 -24.21 29.31 26.60
C PHE A 273 -24.64 28.46 27.79
N PHE A 274 -25.92 28.57 28.16
CA PHE A 274 -26.47 27.83 29.28
C PHE A 274 -26.71 26.35 28.92
N ILE A 275 -26.30 25.46 29.79
CA ILE A 275 -26.38 24.00 29.58
C ILE A 275 -27.79 23.53 29.95
N SER A 276 -28.52 22.96 28.98
CA SER A 276 -29.80 22.30 29.19
C SER A 276 -29.70 20.77 29.25
N GLY A 277 -28.64 20.19 28.70
CA GLY A 277 -28.43 18.75 28.71
C GLY A 277 -27.00 18.36 28.36
N LEU A 278 -26.58 17.19 28.83
CA LEU A 278 -25.24 16.60 28.59
C LEU A 278 -25.39 15.13 28.29
N ALA A 279 -24.60 14.65 27.35
CA ALA A 279 -24.46 13.23 27.03
C ALA A 279 -23.03 12.90 26.59
N PRO A 280 -22.51 11.70 26.90
CA PRO A 280 -21.21 11.28 26.46
C PRO A 280 -21.27 10.77 24.98
N LEU A 281 -20.22 11.05 24.22
CA LEU A 281 -19.99 10.50 22.89
C LEU A 281 -18.53 10.07 22.80
N ALA A 282 -18.25 8.82 23.08
CA ALA A 282 -16.88 8.29 23.25
C ALA A 282 -16.05 9.17 24.20
N ASP A 283 -15.01 9.86 23.72
CA ASP A 283 -14.19 10.77 24.51
C ASP A 283 -14.65 12.23 24.43
N GLN A 284 -15.70 12.50 23.64
CA GLN A 284 -16.31 13.80 23.44
C GLN A 284 -17.61 13.94 24.29
N LEU A 285 -18.12 15.14 24.34
CA LEU A 285 -19.40 15.44 24.99
C LEU A 285 -20.34 16.07 23.98
N VAL A 286 -21.59 15.58 23.98
CA VAL A 286 -22.70 16.23 23.29
C VAL A 286 -23.38 17.11 24.32
N THR A 287 -23.43 18.42 24.06
CA THR A 287 -23.99 19.41 24.97
C THR A 287 -25.14 20.13 24.30
N LEU A 288 -26.30 20.10 24.95
CA LEU A 288 -27.47 20.89 24.55
C LEU A 288 -27.44 22.25 25.24
N PHE A 289 -27.28 23.28 24.47
CA PHE A 289 -27.21 24.66 24.94
C PHE A 289 -28.50 25.41 24.72
N PHE A 290 -28.82 26.24 25.72
CA PHE A 290 -29.84 27.25 25.62
C PHE A 290 -29.16 28.61 25.43
N VAL A 291 -29.46 29.28 24.33
CA VAL A 291 -28.94 30.62 24.00
C VAL A 291 -29.90 31.68 24.50
N LYS A 292 -29.43 32.54 25.41
CA LYS A 292 -30.22 33.66 25.95
C LYS A 292 -29.80 34.97 25.27
N GLU A 293 -30.75 35.74 24.84
CA GLU A 293 -30.51 37.05 24.24
C GLU A 293 -29.77 38.00 25.18
N ASN A 294 -28.61 38.49 24.78
CA ASN A 294 -27.96 39.65 25.38
C ASN A 294 -27.21 40.51 24.33
N SER A 295 -27.38 40.29 23.02
CA SER A 295 -26.71 41.09 22.01
C SER A 295 -27.69 41.87 21.14
N GLU A 296 -27.55 43.17 21.13
CA GLU A 296 -28.36 44.13 20.35
C GLU A 296 -28.16 44.02 18.81
N HIS A 297 -27.44 43.04 18.30
CA HIS A 297 -27.01 42.97 16.89
C HIS A 297 -27.38 41.70 16.13
N MET A 298 -28.19 40.77 16.67
CA MET A 298 -28.67 39.61 15.92
C MET A 298 -30.10 39.74 15.45
N ASP A 299 -30.41 39.29 14.23
CA ASP A 299 -31.76 39.26 13.67
C ASP A 299 -32.71 38.45 14.58
N GLU A 300 -33.95 38.94 14.74
CA GLU A 300 -34.96 38.36 15.66
C GLU A 300 -35.24 36.87 15.40
N GLU A 301 -35.01 36.39 14.19
CA GLU A 301 -35.27 35.02 13.77
C GLU A 301 -34.26 33.98 14.31
N PHE A 302 -33.04 34.41 14.69
CA PHE A 302 -31.96 33.55 15.27
C PHE A 302 -31.93 33.58 16.81
N ARG A 303 -32.74 34.36 17.44
CA ARG A 303 -32.75 34.51 18.89
C ARG A 303 -33.38 33.30 19.57
N ALA A 304 -32.71 32.73 20.56
CA ALA A 304 -33.15 31.63 21.44
C ALA A 304 -33.31 30.24 20.81
N ARG A 305 -32.73 29.94 19.65
CA ARG A 305 -32.63 28.55 19.14
C ARG A 305 -31.69 27.73 20.03
N PRO A 306 -32.09 26.51 20.46
CA PRO A 306 -31.19 25.64 21.17
C PRO A 306 -30.09 25.16 20.20
N ARG A 307 -28.88 25.00 20.72
CA ARG A 307 -27.73 24.46 19.96
C ARG A 307 -27.34 23.10 20.50
N LEU A 308 -26.94 22.21 19.64
CA LEU A 308 -26.34 20.94 20.02
C LEU A 308 -24.91 20.94 19.54
N ASP A 309 -23.97 21.04 20.48
CA ASP A 309 -22.57 21.13 20.18
C ASP A 309 -21.87 19.84 20.61
N ILE A 310 -20.88 19.40 19.80
CA ILE A 310 -19.95 18.36 20.19
C ILE A 310 -18.67 19.05 20.62
N ILE A 311 -18.29 18.84 21.86
CA ILE A 311 -17.12 19.45 22.47
C ILE A 311 -16.11 18.37 22.92
N GLN A 312 -14.84 18.65 22.72
CA GLN A 312 -13.74 17.84 23.24
C GLN A 312 -13.25 18.49 24.53
N PRO A 313 -13.45 17.83 25.73
CA PRO A 313 -12.88 18.33 26.96
C PRO A 313 -11.35 18.29 26.93
N LEU A 314 -10.72 19.36 27.35
CA LEU A 314 -9.28 19.47 27.56
C LEU A 314 -9.00 19.68 29.07
N PRO A 315 -7.78 19.49 29.57
CA PRO A 315 -7.43 19.75 30.96
C PRO A 315 -7.71 21.18 31.41
N GLU A 316 -7.57 22.16 30.54
CA GLU A 316 -7.76 23.59 30.80
C GLU A 316 -8.72 24.20 29.76
N GLY A 317 -9.94 23.68 29.65
CA GLY A 317 -10.97 24.22 28.74
C GLY A 317 -11.65 23.17 27.88
N CYS A 318 -12.16 23.59 26.73
CA CYS A 318 -12.78 22.71 25.75
C CYS A 318 -12.55 23.23 24.33
N GLU A 319 -12.58 22.32 23.38
CA GLU A 319 -12.56 22.61 21.95
C GLU A 319 -13.92 22.26 21.36
N GLU A 320 -14.53 23.20 20.65
CA GLU A 320 -15.76 22.97 19.89
C GLU A 320 -15.41 22.23 18.60
N ILE A 321 -16.00 21.05 18.42
CA ILE A 321 -15.75 20.21 17.24
C ILE A 321 -16.84 20.41 16.19
N SER A 322 -18.06 20.56 16.62
CA SER A 322 -19.23 20.76 15.77
C SER A 322 -20.31 21.48 16.55
N SER A 323 -21.00 22.41 15.92
CA SER A 323 -22.07 23.17 16.51
C SER A 323 -23.26 23.28 15.55
N ASP A 324 -24.41 22.81 15.97
CA ASP A 324 -25.59 22.77 15.14
C ASP A 324 -26.76 23.52 15.85
N ALA A 325 -27.29 24.57 15.19
CA ALA A 325 -28.49 25.28 15.66
C ALA A 325 -29.74 24.48 15.32
N LEU A 326 -30.53 24.10 16.35
CA LEU A 326 -31.68 23.24 16.18
C LEU A 326 -32.95 24.04 15.91
N THR A 327 -33.69 23.69 14.87
CA THR A 327 -35.02 24.22 14.60
C THR A 327 -36.04 23.37 15.31
N VAL A 328 -36.23 23.65 16.62
CA VAL A 328 -37.28 23.04 17.47
C VAL A 328 -38.58 23.85 17.38
N ARG A 329 -39.72 23.16 17.34
CA ARG A 329 -41.03 23.87 17.29
C ARG A 329 -41.29 24.71 18.54
N ASN A 330 -41.75 25.92 18.36
CA ASN A 330 -42.06 26.86 19.43
C ASN A 330 -40.86 27.17 20.35
N PHE A 331 -39.64 27.17 19.79
CA PHE A 331 -38.44 27.44 20.57
C PHE A 331 -38.43 28.81 21.24
N GLN A 332 -39.19 29.78 20.68
CA GLN A 332 -39.29 31.14 21.20
C GLN A 332 -40.00 31.21 22.57
N ASP A 333 -40.88 30.27 22.88
CA ASP A 333 -41.66 30.20 24.12
C ASP A 333 -40.96 29.35 25.20
N ASN A 334 -39.85 28.68 24.89
CA ASN A 334 -39.20 27.74 25.79
C ASN A 334 -38.07 28.40 26.58
N GLU A 335 -37.90 27.97 27.83
CA GLU A 335 -36.81 28.34 28.73
C GLU A 335 -35.79 27.21 28.84
N CYS A 336 -34.60 27.50 29.41
CA CYS A 336 -33.54 26.50 29.61
C CYS A 336 -34.03 25.21 30.29
N ARG A 337 -34.93 25.35 31.28
CA ARG A 337 -35.55 24.23 32.03
C ARG A 337 -36.50 23.35 31.20
N ASP A 338 -36.98 23.84 30.06
CA ASP A 338 -37.93 23.12 29.21
C ASP A 338 -37.26 22.14 28.26
N TYR A 339 -35.94 22.27 28.07
CA TYR A 339 -35.17 21.36 27.26
C TYR A 339 -34.53 20.27 28.10
N ARG A 340 -34.43 19.06 27.56
CA ARG A 340 -33.70 17.92 28.12
C ARG A 340 -33.00 17.14 27.04
N LEU A 341 -31.84 16.60 27.37
CA LEU A 341 -31.09 15.69 26.54
C LEU A 341 -31.04 14.32 27.22
N GLU A 342 -31.56 13.31 26.56
CA GLU A 342 -31.43 11.92 26.98
C GLU A 342 -30.71 11.15 25.87
N HIS A 343 -29.89 10.18 26.23
CA HIS A 343 -29.11 9.42 25.28
C HIS A 343 -29.28 7.91 25.45
N SER A 344 -29.05 7.18 24.39
CA SER A 344 -28.96 5.73 24.35
C SER A 344 -27.50 5.33 24.05
N GLU A 345 -26.87 4.64 25.01
CA GLU A 345 -25.47 4.26 24.91
C GLU A 345 -25.23 3.23 23.79
N GLY A 346 -26.19 2.32 23.57
CA GLY A 346 -26.06 1.23 22.62
C GLY A 346 -26.06 1.62 21.14
N GLU A 347 -26.61 2.77 20.77
CA GLU A 347 -26.81 3.21 19.38
C GLU A 347 -26.33 4.64 19.10
N SER A 348 -25.66 5.32 20.04
CA SER A 348 -25.26 6.73 19.94
C SER A 348 -26.41 7.64 19.48
N LEU A 349 -27.63 7.43 20.05
CA LEU A 349 -28.81 8.25 19.78
C LEU A 349 -28.99 9.27 20.87
N PHE A 350 -29.19 10.52 20.49
CA PHE A 350 -29.43 11.64 21.39
C PHE A 350 -30.82 12.19 21.14
N TYR A 351 -31.64 12.19 22.18
CA TYR A 351 -33.02 12.69 22.15
C TYR A 351 -33.08 14.08 22.75
N ILE A 352 -33.34 15.08 21.93
CA ILE A 352 -33.53 16.45 22.31
C ILE A 352 -35.04 16.65 22.54
N ILE A 353 -35.42 16.84 23.80
CA ILE A 353 -36.80 16.89 24.21
C ILE A 353 -37.18 18.35 24.54
N SER A 354 -38.21 18.84 23.91
CA SER A 354 -38.84 20.11 24.20
C SER A 354 -40.35 19.91 24.46
N PRO A 355 -41.08 20.89 25.01
CA PRO A 355 -42.48 20.72 25.29
C PRO A 355 -43.35 20.34 24.08
N LYS A 356 -42.98 20.79 22.87
CA LYS A 356 -43.78 20.62 21.63
C LYS A 356 -43.07 19.85 20.53
N ASP A 357 -41.81 19.47 20.73
CA ASP A 357 -41.04 18.76 19.72
C ASP A 357 -40.05 17.81 20.37
N ILE A 358 -39.74 16.71 19.65
CA ILE A 358 -38.66 15.79 20.00
C ILE A 358 -37.85 15.56 18.74
N VAL A 359 -36.58 15.92 18.84
CA VAL A 359 -35.60 15.73 17.78
C VAL A 359 -34.63 14.62 18.20
N VAL A 360 -34.33 13.72 17.31
CA VAL A 360 -33.33 12.68 17.51
C VAL A 360 -32.11 13.05 16.70
N ALA A 361 -30.98 13.21 17.37
CA ALA A 361 -29.68 13.35 16.75
C ALA A 361 -28.98 11.98 16.76
N LYS A 362 -28.39 11.64 15.66
CA LYS A 362 -27.68 10.39 15.47
C LYS A 362 -26.34 10.68 14.81
N GLU A 363 -25.32 9.98 15.24
CA GLU A 363 -24.03 10.02 14.55
C GLU A 363 -24.19 9.57 13.10
N ARG A 364 -23.59 10.32 12.15
CA ARG A 364 -23.66 10.00 10.73
C ARG A 364 -22.92 8.72 10.45
N ASP A 365 -23.54 7.84 9.70
CA ASP A 365 -22.91 6.63 9.19
C ASP A 365 -22.19 6.89 7.85
N GLN A 366 -21.53 5.87 7.34
CA GLN A 366 -20.80 5.97 6.06
C GLN A 366 -21.74 6.25 4.88
N ASP A 367 -22.98 5.77 4.95
CA ASP A 367 -23.99 6.07 3.93
C ASP A 367 -24.42 7.55 3.97
N ASP A 368 -24.52 8.15 5.16
CA ASP A 368 -24.81 9.58 5.32
C ASP A 368 -23.66 10.47 4.84
N HIS A 369 -22.41 10.03 5.06
CA HIS A 369 -21.23 10.70 4.52
C HIS A 369 -21.23 10.71 2.99
N ILE A 370 -21.57 9.58 2.39
CA ILE A 370 -21.69 9.46 0.92
C ILE A 370 -22.82 10.35 0.40
N ASP A 371 -23.99 10.37 1.09
CA ASP A 371 -25.11 11.26 0.73
C ASP A 371 -24.66 12.73 0.70
N TRP A 372 -23.96 13.17 1.75
CA TRP A 372 -23.44 14.54 1.84
C TRP A 372 -22.46 14.88 0.71
N LEU A 373 -21.51 13.96 0.40
CA LEU A 373 -20.57 14.15 -0.70
C LEU A 373 -21.29 14.25 -2.06
N LEU A 374 -22.34 13.46 -2.25
CA LEU A 374 -23.14 13.49 -3.49
C LEU A 374 -23.94 14.80 -3.61
N GLU A 375 -24.50 15.31 -2.51
CA GLU A 375 -25.21 16.61 -2.46
C GLU A 375 -24.28 17.79 -2.78
N LYS A 376 -23.05 17.76 -2.26
CA LYS A 376 -22.01 18.74 -2.56
C LYS A 376 -21.35 18.53 -3.91
N LYS A 377 -21.80 17.56 -4.72
CA LYS A 377 -21.28 17.19 -6.04
C LYS A 377 -19.80 16.75 -6.04
N LYS A 378 -19.32 16.29 -4.89
CA LYS A 378 -17.96 15.73 -4.71
C LYS A 378 -17.94 14.23 -5.04
N TYR A 379 -18.30 13.89 -6.28
CA TYR A 379 -18.49 12.50 -6.72
C TYR A 379 -17.24 11.63 -6.61
N GLU A 380 -16.06 12.19 -6.77
CA GLU A 380 -14.81 11.45 -6.68
C GLU A 380 -14.53 10.99 -5.24
N GLU A 381 -14.70 11.91 -4.29
CA GLU A 381 -14.56 11.61 -2.86
C GLU A 381 -15.64 10.61 -2.41
N ALA A 382 -16.89 10.77 -2.89
CA ALA A 382 -17.97 9.83 -2.63
C ALA A 382 -17.67 8.41 -3.12
N LEU A 383 -17.10 8.28 -4.31
CA LEU A 383 -16.71 6.99 -4.86
C LEU A 383 -15.58 6.35 -4.05
N MET A 384 -14.55 7.12 -3.67
CA MET A 384 -13.45 6.63 -2.83
C MET A 384 -13.95 6.19 -1.45
N ALA A 385 -14.80 6.99 -0.80
CA ALA A 385 -15.40 6.64 0.48
C ALA A 385 -16.23 5.35 0.40
N ALA A 386 -17.01 5.19 -0.68
CA ALA A 386 -17.81 4.00 -0.93
C ALA A 386 -16.95 2.75 -1.17
N GLU A 387 -15.84 2.87 -1.85
CA GLU A 387 -14.91 1.74 -2.08
C GLU A 387 -14.20 1.30 -0.79
N ILE A 388 -13.75 2.24 0.04
CA ILE A 388 -13.10 1.95 1.32
C ILE A 388 -14.08 1.27 2.27
N SER A 389 -15.32 1.74 2.30
CA SER A 389 -16.34 1.30 3.25
C SER A 389 -17.31 0.26 2.68
N PHE A 390 -16.96 -0.44 1.61
CA PHE A 390 -17.83 -1.36 0.86
C PHE A 390 -18.62 -2.37 1.73
N LYS A 391 -18.02 -2.86 2.83
CA LYS A 391 -18.69 -3.80 3.75
C LYS A 391 -19.71 -3.14 4.67
N ASN A 392 -19.61 -1.84 4.90
CA ASN A 392 -20.41 -1.10 5.89
C ASN A 392 -21.56 -0.33 5.24
N ILE A 393 -21.56 -0.20 3.93
CA ILE A 393 -22.59 0.51 3.15
C ILE A 393 -23.81 -0.39 2.99
N LYS A 394 -25.00 0.12 3.31
CA LYS A 394 -26.26 -0.60 3.21
C LYS A 394 -27.25 0.05 2.24
N ARG A 395 -27.18 1.36 2.06
CA ARG A 395 -28.13 2.15 1.26
C ARG A 395 -27.62 2.47 -0.13
N HIS A 396 -26.30 2.60 -0.27
CA HIS A 396 -25.65 2.96 -1.54
C HIS A 396 -25.01 1.77 -2.24
N ASP A 397 -24.99 1.86 -3.56
CA ASP A 397 -24.28 0.93 -4.42
C ASP A 397 -23.12 1.69 -5.09
N VAL A 398 -21.90 1.19 -4.91
CA VAL A 398 -20.68 1.76 -5.49
C VAL A 398 -20.84 1.99 -7.00
N GLN A 399 -21.50 1.05 -7.69
CA GLN A 399 -21.72 1.15 -9.12
C GLN A 399 -22.62 2.34 -9.48
N LYS A 400 -23.67 2.60 -8.69
CA LYS A 400 -24.58 3.74 -8.93
C LYS A 400 -23.88 5.07 -8.69
N ILE A 401 -23.07 5.16 -7.63
CA ILE A 401 -22.26 6.36 -7.34
C ILE A 401 -21.29 6.61 -8.49
N GLY A 402 -20.60 5.56 -8.94
CA GLY A 402 -19.69 5.65 -10.08
C GLY A 402 -20.38 6.12 -11.36
N MET A 403 -21.59 5.62 -11.65
CA MET A 403 -22.38 6.07 -12.79
C MET A 403 -22.80 7.54 -12.67
N SER A 404 -23.17 7.99 -11.47
CA SER A 404 -23.49 9.40 -11.24
C SER A 404 -22.26 10.29 -11.46
N TYR A 405 -21.08 9.81 -11.06
CA TYR A 405 -19.82 10.50 -11.33
C TYR A 405 -19.52 10.59 -12.83
N ILE A 406 -19.64 9.48 -13.57
CA ILE A 406 -19.47 9.48 -15.01
C ILE A 406 -20.46 10.45 -15.68
N ASN A 407 -21.72 10.45 -15.23
CA ASN A 407 -22.74 11.39 -15.75
C ASN A 407 -22.32 12.84 -15.56
N HIS A 408 -21.85 13.18 -14.35
CA HIS A 408 -21.38 14.53 -14.04
C HIS A 408 -20.18 14.95 -14.91
N LEU A 409 -19.21 14.06 -15.11
CA LEU A 409 -18.05 14.33 -15.96
C LEU A 409 -18.47 14.55 -17.42
N VAL A 410 -19.38 13.76 -17.92
CA VAL A 410 -19.94 13.92 -19.29
C VAL A 410 -20.69 15.24 -19.43
N GLU A 411 -21.49 15.63 -18.45
CA GLU A 411 -22.20 16.93 -18.42
C GLU A 411 -21.23 18.12 -18.38
N LYS A 412 -20.12 17.97 -17.68
CA LYS A 412 -19.06 18.96 -17.60
C LYS A 412 -18.22 19.06 -18.90
N GLY A 413 -18.32 18.05 -19.78
CA GLY A 413 -17.55 17.97 -21.02
C GLY A 413 -16.16 17.35 -20.88
N ASP A 414 -15.82 16.77 -19.72
CA ASP A 414 -14.58 16.06 -19.50
C ASP A 414 -14.72 14.57 -19.86
N TYR A 415 -14.68 14.31 -21.17
CA TYR A 415 -14.91 12.98 -21.71
C TYR A 415 -13.76 11.99 -21.45
N ASP A 416 -12.52 12.49 -21.36
CA ASP A 416 -11.35 11.64 -21.12
C ASP A 416 -11.34 11.10 -19.68
N SER A 417 -11.66 11.96 -18.71
CA SER A 417 -11.80 11.54 -17.32
C SER A 417 -13.00 10.59 -17.12
N ALA A 418 -14.14 10.87 -17.80
CA ALA A 418 -15.30 9.99 -17.78
C ALA A 418 -14.97 8.60 -18.34
N ALA A 419 -14.30 8.53 -19.49
CA ALA A 419 -13.89 7.27 -20.09
C ALA A 419 -12.91 6.48 -19.22
N ARG A 420 -11.97 7.14 -18.57
CA ARG A 420 -11.03 6.52 -17.62
C ARG A 420 -11.76 5.91 -16.43
N LYS A 421 -12.75 6.60 -15.88
CA LYS A 421 -13.53 6.09 -14.73
C LYS A 421 -14.46 4.94 -15.13
N CYS A 422 -14.92 4.85 -16.40
CA CYS A 422 -15.70 3.73 -16.89
C CYS A 422 -15.01 2.39 -16.66
N GLN A 423 -13.70 2.29 -16.85
CA GLN A 423 -12.95 1.06 -16.63
C GLN A 423 -13.13 0.49 -15.20
N LYS A 424 -13.15 1.38 -14.21
CA LYS A 424 -13.27 1.01 -12.81
C LYS A 424 -14.73 0.77 -12.39
N VAL A 425 -15.64 1.64 -12.82
CA VAL A 425 -17.04 1.65 -12.38
C VAL A 425 -17.87 0.54 -13.06
N LEU A 426 -17.69 0.35 -14.37
CA LEU A 426 -18.48 -0.63 -15.14
C LEU A 426 -18.00 -2.07 -14.90
N GLY A 427 -16.74 -2.25 -14.49
CA GLY A 427 -16.18 -3.54 -14.12
C GLY A 427 -16.40 -4.60 -15.19
N LYS A 428 -17.06 -5.71 -14.81
CA LYS A 428 -17.35 -6.85 -15.72
C LYS A 428 -18.77 -6.83 -16.30
N ASN A 429 -19.52 -5.75 -16.15
CA ASN A 429 -20.90 -5.68 -16.66
C ASN A 429 -20.93 -5.27 -18.14
N MET A 430 -21.19 -6.24 -19.02
CA MET A 430 -21.21 -6.06 -20.46
C MET A 430 -22.28 -5.07 -20.92
N GLU A 431 -23.49 -5.14 -20.37
CA GLU A 431 -24.61 -4.27 -20.78
C GLU A 431 -24.35 -2.79 -20.49
N LEU A 432 -23.76 -2.51 -19.32
CA LEU A 432 -23.41 -1.14 -18.95
C LEU A 432 -22.30 -0.58 -19.85
N TRP A 433 -21.30 -1.40 -20.20
CA TRP A 433 -20.26 -1.01 -21.13
C TRP A 433 -20.84 -0.66 -22.51
N GLU A 434 -21.70 -1.50 -23.04
CA GLU A 434 -22.32 -1.26 -24.35
C GLU A 434 -23.18 0.01 -24.36
N ASN A 435 -23.97 0.22 -23.29
CA ASN A 435 -24.77 1.42 -23.12
C ASN A 435 -23.91 2.70 -23.09
N GLU A 436 -22.81 2.67 -22.34
CA GLU A 436 -21.90 3.83 -22.28
C GLU A 436 -21.18 4.06 -23.61
N VAL A 437 -20.74 3.03 -24.32
CA VAL A 437 -20.15 3.18 -25.65
C VAL A 437 -21.14 3.82 -26.63
N TYR A 438 -22.42 3.40 -26.62
CA TYR A 438 -23.46 4.03 -27.42
C TYR A 438 -23.70 5.49 -27.03
N ARG A 439 -23.64 5.79 -25.74
CA ARG A 439 -23.74 7.17 -25.26
C ARG A 439 -22.58 8.03 -25.78
N PHE A 440 -21.33 7.56 -25.66
CA PHE A 440 -20.16 8.25 -26.23
C PHE A 440 -20.23 8.41 -27.74
N LYS A 441 -20.87 7.44 -28.46
CA LYS A 441 -21.17 7.57 -29.88
C LYS A 441 -22.15 8.72 -30.17
N THR A 442 -23.25 8.83 -29.42
CA THR A 442 -24.25 9.90 -29.61
C THR A 442 -23.67 11.28 -29.34
N ILE A 443 -22.72 11.39 -28.44
CA ILE A 443 -21.98 12.62 -28.10
C ILE A 443 -20.87 12.90 -29.15
N GLY A 444 -20.48 11.92 -29.97
CA GLY A 444 -19.39 12.05 -30.94
C GLY A 444 -17.97 11.91 -30.34
N GLN A 445 -17.86 11.34 -29.15
CA GLN A 445 -16.59 11.23 -28.41
C GLN A 445 -16.11 9.78 -28.25
N LEU A 446 -16.31 8.96 -29.29
CA LEU A 446 -15.87 7.56 -29.29
C LEU A 446 -14.35 7.39 -29.08
N LYS A 447 -13.57 8.41 -29.46
CA LYS A 447 -12.11 8.38 -29.28
C LYS A 447 -11.70 8.30 -27.80
N ALA A 448 -12.38 9.02 -26.93
CA ALA A 448 -12.07 9.05 -25.51
C ALA A 448 -12.24 7.66 -24.85
N ILE A 449 -13.34 6.96 -25.15
CA ILE A 449 -13.64 5.66 -24.55
C ILE A 449 -12.87 4.49 -25.16
N SER A 450 -12.38 4.62 -26.39
CA SER A 450 -11.74 3.54 -27.15
C SER A 450 -10.54 2.92 -26.46
N GLN A 451 -9.76 3.73 -25.72
CA GLN A 451 -8.56 3.29 -25.00
C GLN A 451 -8.86 2.40 -23.80
N TYR A 452 -10.04 2.57 -23.19
CA TYR A 452 -10.43 1.95 -21.93
C TYR A 452 -11.34 0.73 -22.09
N LEU A 453 -11.67 0.36 -23.31
CA LEU A 453 -12.53 -0.80 -23.58
C LEU A 453 -11.93 -2.10 -23.05
N PRO A 454 -12.74 -3.01 -22.51
CA PRO A 454 -12.29 -4.30 -22.04
C PRO A 454 -11.78 -5.15 -23.21
N ARG A 455 -10.57 -5.75 -23.04
CA ARG A 455 -9.85 -6.51 -24.08
C ARG A 455 -9.46 -7.92 -23.63
N GLY A 456 -9.78 -8.28 -22.37
CA GLY A 456 -9.38 -9.54 -21.75
C GLY A 456 -10.51 -10.54 -21.57
N ASP A 457 -10.75 -10.92 -20.29
CA ASP A 457 -11.81 -11.86 -19.92
C ASP A 457 -13.20 -11.38 -20.27
N LEU A 458 -13.45 -10.07 -20.13
CA LEU A 458 -14.67 -9.45 -20.59
C LEU A 458 -14.47 -9.00 -22.04
N ARG A 459 -15.33 -9.48 -22.92
CA ARG A 459 -15.39 -9.07 -24.32
C ARG A 459 -16.78 -8.54 -24.62
N LEU A 460 -16.86 -7.39 -25.26
CA LEU A 460 -18.10 -6.83 -25.76
C LEU A 460 -18.49 -7.49 -27.09
N ARG A 461 -19.66 -7.20 -27.58
CA ARG A 461 -20.08 -7.70 -28.92
C ARG A 461 -19.13 -7.15 -30.00
N PRO A 462 -18.70 -7.97 -30.96
CA PRO A 462 -17.79 -7.56 -32.05
C PRO A 462 -18.22 -6.28 -32.76
N ALA A 463 -19.50 -6.10 -32.95
CA ALA A 463 -20.07 -4.91 -33.60
C ALA A 463 -19.70 -3.58 -32.87
N ILE A 464 -19.43 -3.62 -31.56
CA ILE A 464 -19.02 -2.43 -30.81
C ILE A 464 -17.60 -2.02 -31.22
N TYR A 465 -16.69 -2.98 -31.27
CA TYR A 465 -15.30 -2.73 -31.67
C TYR A 465 -15.22 -2.31 -33.13
N GLU A 466 -15.97 -2.97 -34.01
CA GLU A 466 -16.08 -2.62 -35.45
C GLU A 466 -16.59 -1.19 -35.63
N MET A 467 -17.61 -0.80 -34.88
CA MET A 467 -18.17 0.55 -34.92
C MET A 467 -17.11 1.62 -34.58
N ILE A 468 -16.30 1.38 -33.56
CA ILE A 468 -15.24 2.29 -33.15
C ILE A 468 -14.14 2.32 -34.21
N LEU A 469 -13.73 1.17 -34.72
CA LEU A 469 -12.73 1.07 -35.79
C LEU A 469 -13.19 1.80 -37.07
N HIS A 470 -14.46 1.70 -37.43
CA HIS A 470 -15.03 2.43 -38.58
C HIS A 470 -15.02 3.95 -38.35
N GLU A 471 -15.29 4.43 -37.14
CA GLU A 471 -15.22 5.86 -36.81
C GLU A 471 -13.79 6.39 -36.92
N PHE A 472 -12.81 5.65 -36.35
CA PHE A 472 -11.40 6.00 -36.50
C PHE A 472 -10.91 5.95 -37.95
N LEU A 473 -11.32 4.94 -38.72
CA LEU A 473 -11.00 4.82 -40.15
C LEU A 473 -11.54 6.00 -40.97
N ARG A 474 -12.61 6.62 -40.52
CA ARG A 474 -13.20 7.80 -41.15
C ARG A 474 -12.50 9.11 -40.74
N THR A 475 -12.06 9.22 -39.52
CA THR A 475 -11.60 10.50 -38.90
C THR A 475 -10.10 10.57 -38.63
N ASP A 476 -9.42 9.42 -38.36
CA ASP A 476 -8.06 9.39 -37.86
C ASP A 476 -7.37 8.06 -38.19
N TYR A 477 -6.58 8.04 -39.26
CA TYR A 477 -5.88 6.84 -39.71
C TYR A 477 -4.77 6.39 -38.76
N GLU A 478 -4.10 7.32 -38.04
CA GLU A 478 -3.05 6.96 -37.09
C GLU A 478 -3.65 6.34 -35.83
N GLY A 479 -4.73 6.94 -35.31
CA GLY A 479 -5.49 6.35 -34.22
C GLY A 479 -6.06 4.97 -34.58
N PHE A 480 -6.55 4.79 -35.79
CA PHE A 480 -7.00 3.49 -36.31
C PHE A 480 -5.87 2.45 -36.28
N ALA A 481 -4.69 2.80 -36.80
CA ALA A 481 -3.52 1.91 -36.83
C ALA A 481 -3.10 1.52 -35.41
N THR A 482 -3.15 2.46 -34.47
CA THR A 482 -2.82 2.20 -33.07
C THR A 482 -3.79 1.20 -32.44
N LEU A 483 -5.08 1.37 -32.66
CA LEU A 483 -6.10 0.45 -32.15
C LEU A 483 -5.93 -0.97 -32.73
N ILE A 484 -5.65 -1.10 -34.01
CA ILE A 484 -5.42 -2.42 -34.65
C ILE A 484 -4.21 -3.13 -34.03
N ARG A 485 -3.16 -2.40 -33.65
CA ARG A 485 -1.97 -2.98 -32.99
C ARG A 485 -2.25 -3.39 -31.54
N GLU A 486 -3.06 -2.60 -30.85
CA GLU A 486 -3.34 -2.83 -29.44
C GLU A 486 -4.44 -3.87 -29.21
N TRP A 487 -5.39 -3.97 -30.13
CA TRP A 487 -6.56 -4.82 -29.97
C TRP A 487 -6.30 -6.23 -30.52
N PRO A 488 -6.56 -7.28 -29.73
CA PRO A 488 -6.52 -8.65 -30.22
C PRO A 488 -7.47 -8.84 -31.42
N GLY A 489 -7.00 -9.47 -32.48
CA GLY A 489 -7.78 -9.69 -33.70
C GLY A 489 -9.04 -10.55 -33.52
N GLU A 490 -9.21 -11.14 -32.34
CA GLU A 490 -10.42 -11.91 -31.96
C GLU A 490 -11.60 -11.03 -31.53
N LEU A 491 -11.38 -9.75 -31.28
CA LEU A 491 -12.41 -8.83 -30.77
C LEU A 491 -13.38 -8.37 -31.86
N TYR A 492 -12.98 -8.41 -33.10
CA TYR A 492 -13.76 -7.90 -34.26
C TYR A 492 -13.63 -8.83 -35.43
N ASN A 493 -14.54 -8.68 -36.44
CA ASN A 493 -14.42 -9.44 -37.66
C ASN A 493 -13.33 -8.84 -38.57
N ASN A 494 -12.15 -9.49 -38.57
CA ASN A 494 -10.99 -9.02 -39.30
C ASN A 494 -11.28 -8.84 -40.81
N MET A 495 -12.04 -9.76 -41.43
CA MET A 495 -12.40 -9.66 -42.85
C MET A 495 -13.21 -8.43 -43.17
N ALA A 496 -14.15 -8.03 -42.29
CA ALA A 496 -14.93 -6.81 -42.47
C ALA A 496 -14.05 -5.56 -42.43
N ILE A 497 -13.12 -5.52 -41.52
CA ILE A 497 -12.18 -4.39 -41.40
C ILE A 497 -11.18 -4.35 -42.57
N VAL A 498 -10.64 -5.50 -43.02
CA VAL A 498 -9.79 -5.59 -44.21
C VAL A 498 -10.52 -5.03 -45.43
N GLN A 499 -11.79 -5.39 -45.62
CA GLN A 499 -12.59 -4.85 -46.71
C GLN A 499 -12.77 -3.33 -46.58
N ALA A 500 -13.09 -2.83 -45.40
CA ALA A 500 -13.24 -1.40 -45.15
C ALA A 500 -11.95 -0.61 -45.46
N VAL A 501 -10.81 -1.11 -44.99
CA VAL A 501 -9.49 -0.50 -45.25
C VAL A 501 -9.17 -0.53 -46.76
N THR A 502 -9.46 -1.64 -47.41
CA THR A 502 -9.25 -1.77 -48.87
C THR A 502 -10.12 -0.76 -49.67
N ASP A 503 -11.36 -0.53 -49.23
CA ASP A 503 -12.22 0.46 -49.86
C ASP A 503 -11.76 1.91 -49.63
N HIS A 504 -11.16 2.19 -48.51
CA HIS A 504 -10.48 3.48 -48.23
C HIS A 504 -9.21 3.64 -49.06
N LEU A 505 -8.41 2.59 -49.23
CA LEU A 505 -7.20 2.59 -50.09
C LEU A 505 -7.50 2.74 -51.56
N LYS A 506 -8.72 2.40 -52.05
CA LYS A 506 -9.14 2.72 -53.42
C LYS A 506 -9.23 4.23 -53.66
N LYS A 507 -9.48 5.02 -52.61
CA LYS A 507 -9.55 6.49 -52.67
C LYS A 507 -8.16 7.12 -52.53
N ASP A 508 -7.27 6.52 -51.73
CA ASP A 508 -5.92 6.99 -51.52
C ASP A 508 -4.92 5.80 -51.48
N PRO A 509 -4.47 5.37 -52.67
CA PRO A 509 -3.60 4.19 -52.82
C PRO A 509 -2.18 4.35 -52.24
N THR A 510 -1.77 5.56 -51.89
CA THR A 510 -0.43 5.92 -51.46
C THR A 510 -0.29 6.06 -49.94
N ASN A 511 -1.37 5.93 -49.21
CA ASN A 511 -1.37 6.12 -47.77
C ASN A 511 -0.59 5.01 -47.05
N SER A 512 0.59 5.38 -46.57
CA SER A 512 1.51 4.45 -45.91
C SER A 512 0.93 3.86 -44.61
N THR A 513 0.20 4.65 -43.82
CA THR A 513 -0.41 4.21 -42.56
C THR A 513 -1.47 3.13 -42.82
N LEU A 514 -2.36 3.34 -43.78
CA LEU A 514 -3.39 2.36 -44.13
C LEU A 514 -2.79 1.09 -44.74
N LEU A 515 -1.75 1.21 -45.59
CA LEU A 515 -1.05 0.06 -46.11
C LEU A 515 -0.37 -0.76 -45.02
N THR A 516 0.30 -0.10 -44.08
CA THR A 516 0.93 -0.77 -42.92
C THR A 516 -0.12 -1.51 -42.09
N THR A 517 -1.23 -0.84 -41.79
CA THR A 517 -2.33 -1.44 -41.00
C THR A 517 -2.97 -2.61 -41.75
N LEU A 518 -3.11 -2.52 -43.08
CA LEU A 518 -3.60 -3.63 -43.89
C LEU A 518 -2.68 -4.83 -43.85
N ALA A 519 -1.37 -4.60 -43.84
CA ALA A 519 -0.38 -5.67 -43.68
C ALA A 519 -0.48 -6.33 -42.29
N GLU A 520 -0.70 -5.54 -41.22
CA GLU A 520 -0.95 -6.04 -39.88
C GLU A 520 -2.21 -6.89 -39.81
N LEU A 521 -3.31 -6.43 -40.43
CA LEU A 521 -4.58 -7.16 -40.48
C LEU A 521 -4.44 -8.48 -41.26
N TYR A 522 -3.69 -8.50 -42.38
CA TYR A 522 -3.38 -9.75 -43.08
C TYR A 522 -2.51 -10.70 -42.21
N THR A 523 -1.69 -10.16 -41.35
CA THR A 523 -0.91 -10.95 -40.40
C THR A 523 -1.84 -11.63 -39.39
N TYR A 524 -2.85 -10.96 -38.87
CA TYR A 524 -3.85 -11.56 -37.98
C TYR A 524 -4.70 -12.65 -38.71
N ASP A 525 -4.95 -12.49 -40.01
CA ASP A 525 -5.70 -13.46 -40.84
C ASP A 525 -4.80 -14.60 -41.34
N GLN A 526 -3.57 -14.68 -40.89
CA GLN A 526 -2.53 -15.66 -41.28
C GLN A 526 -2.19 -15.63 -42.79
N ARG A 527 -2.53 -14.54 -43.50
CA ARG A 527 -2.17 -14.31 -44.91
C ARG A 527 -0.84 -13.59 -45.01
N TYR A 528 0.19 -14.23 -44.48
CA TYR A 528 1.52 -13.65 -44.31
C TYR A 528 2.18 -13.23 -45.62
N ASP A 529 1.92 -13.96 -46.70
CA ASP A 529 2.47 -13.65 -48.03
C ASP A 529 2.03 -12.26 -48.50
N ARG A 530 0.74 -11.92 -48.33
CA ARG A 530 0.22 -10.60 -48.70
C ARG A 530 0.73 -9.51 -47.75
N ALA A 531 0.83 -9.80 -46.47
CA ALA A 531 1.40 -8.88 -45.49
C ALA A 531 2.85 -8.55 -45.83
N LEU A 532 3.63 -9.58 -46.13
CA LEU A 532 5.05 -9.47 -46.48
C LEU A 532 5.24 -8.62 -47.76
N GLU A 533 4.41 -8.81 -48.76
CA GLU A 533 4.43 -8.03 -50.01
C GLU A 533 4.24 -6.55 -49.76
N ILE A 534 3.25 -6.18 -48.91
CA ILE A 534 2.97 -4.79 -48.57
C ILE A 534 4.12 -4.18 -47.75
N TYR A 535 4.65 -4.89 -46.74
CA TYR A 535 5.76 -4.41 -45.93
C TYR A 535 7.04 -4.19 -46.73
N LEU A 536 7.34 -5.11 -47.64
CA LEU A 536 8.48 -4.96 -48.56
C LEU A 536 8.31 -3.75 -49.50
N ARG A 537 7.10 -3.55 -50.04
CA ARG A 537 6.78 -2.39 -50.87
C ARG A 537 6.91 -1.06 -50.13
N LEU A 538 6.52 -1.02 -48.85
CA LEU A 538 6.60 0.16 -48.01
C LEU A 538 8.03 0.39 -47.43
N ARG A 539 8.93 -0.56 -47.59
CA ARG A 539 10.24 -0.57 -46.91
C ARG A 539 10.08 -0.33 -45.38
N HIS A 540 9.10 -0.99 -44.75
CA HIS A 540 8.79 -0.79 -43.34
C HIS A 540 9.64 -1.73 -42.46
N LYS A 541 10.20 -1.20 -41.36
CA LYS A 541 11.09 -1.93 -40.46
C LYS A 541 10.44 -3.14 -39.76
N ASP A 542 9.13 -3.18 -39.69
CA ASP A 542 8.37 -4.27 -39.07
C ASP A 542 8.39 -5.58 -39.85
N VAL A 543 8.92 -5.56 -41.08
CA VAL A 543 9.16 -6.78 -41.87
C VAL A 543 9.95 -7.83 -41.08
N TYR A 544 10.99 -7.40 -40.36
CA TYR A 544 11.81 -8.30 -39.55
C TYR A 544 11.04 -8.89 -38.38
N GLN A 545 10.22 -8.09 -37.69
CA GLN A 545 9.38 -8.56 -36.59
C GLN A 545 8.34 -9.56 -37.07
N LEU A 546 7.71 -9.29 -38.21
CA LEU A 546 6.74 -10.16 -38.82
C LEU A 546 7.33 -11.54 -39.16
N ILE A 547 8.48 -11.54 -39.82
CA ILE A 547 9.18 -12.77 -40.21
C ILE A 547 9.52 -13.60 -38.95
N HIS A 548 10.05 -12.96 -37.93
CA HIS A 548 10.45 -13.63 -36.69
C HIS A 548 9.24 -14.16 -35.91
N LYS A 549 8.21 -13.32 -35.72
CA LYS A 549 7.02 -13.65 -34.92
C LYS A 549 6.22 -14.80 -35.53
N HIS A 550 6.12 -14.87 -36.84
CA HIS A 550 5.30 -15.85 -37.55
C HIS A 550 6.06 -16.94 -38.27
N ASN A 551 7.35 -17.01 -38.08
CA ASN A 551 8.23 -18.06 -38.63
C ASN A 551 8.18 -18.17 -40.17
N LEU A 552 8.17 -17.04 -40.89
CA LEU A 552 8.02 -16.97 -42.35
C LEU A 552 9.32 -17.19 -43.13
N PHE A 553 10.26 -17.91 -42.55
CA PHE A 553 11.61 -18.09 -43.12
C PHE A 553 11.60 -18.78 -44.49
N SER A 554 10.66 -19.71 -44.69
CA SER A 554 10.51 -20.36 -46.01
C SER A 554 10.02 -19.44 -47.11
N SER A 555 9.23 -18.42 -46.78
CA SER A 555 8.67 -17.45 -47.73
C SER A 555 9.63 -16.33 -48.13
N ILE A 556 10.78 -16.22 -47.41
CA ILE A 556 11.79 -15.20 -47.67
C ILE A 556 13.06 -15.73 -48.27
N GLU A 557 13.22 -17.06 -48.41
CA GLU A 557 14.42 -17.68 -48.98
C GLU A 557 14.83 -17.08 -50.34
N ASP A 558 13.88 -16.78 -51.20
CA ASP A 558 14.08 -16.17 -52.50
C ASP A 558 14.10 -14.62 -52.48
N LYS A 559 13.90 -13.98 -51.31
CA LYS A 559 13.83 -12.52 -51.15
C LYS A 559 14.91 -11.95 -50.21
N ILE A 560 15.95 -12.75 -49.91
CA ILE A 560 17.03 -12.36 -48.98
C ILE A 560 17.74 -11.10 -49.47
N VAL A 561 18.00 -10.97 -50.77
CA VAL A 561 18.65 -9.79 -51.35
C VAL A 561 17.84 -8.53 -51.09
N LEU A 562 16.51 -8.58 -51.26
CA LEU A 562 15.63 -7.43 -51.02
C LEU A 562 15.60 -7.03 -49.55
N LEU A 563 15.65 -7.99 -48.65
CA LEU A 563 15.71 -7.76 -47.20
C LEU A 563 17.04 -7.11 -46.78
N MET A 564 18.15 -7.55 -47.37
CA MET A 564 19.46 -6.99 -47.10
C MET A 564 19.64 -5.60 -47.71
N ASP A 565 19.05 -5.33 -48.87
CA ASP A 565 19.04 -3.99 -49.49
C ASP A 565 18.24 -2.99 -48.68
N PHE A 566 17.33 -3.49 -47.82
CA PHE A 566 16.51 -2.64 -46.95
C PHE A 566 17.27 -2.22 -45.65
N ASP A 567 17.80 -3.18 -44.91
CA ASP A 567 18.59 -2.93 -43.68
C ASP A 567 19.59 -4.08 -43.53
N LYS A 568 20.83 -3.82 -43.94
CA LYS A 568 21.90 -4.82 -43.99
C LYS A 568 22.16 -5.46 -42.62
N GLU A 569 22.18 -4.63 -41.56
CA GLU A 569 22.54 -5.12 -40.23
C GLU A 569 21.46 -6.02 -39.64
N LYS A 570 20.20 -5.55 -39.65
CA LYS A 570 19.09 -6.33 -39.10
C LYS A 570 18.75 -7.58 -39.89
N ALA A 571 18.89 -7.51 -41.22
CA ALA A 571 18.72 -8.69 -42.05
C ALA A 571 19.74 -9.78 -41.70
N VAL A 572 21.00 -9.40 -41.56
CA VAL A 572 22.04 -10.34 -41.19
C VAL A 572 21.85 -10.92 -39.81
N ASP A 573 21.51 -10.06 -38.79
CA ASP A 573 21.24 -10.55 -37.42
C ASP A 573 20.10 -11.55 -37.43
N MET A 574 18.99 -11.25 -38.10
CA MET A 574 17.85 -12.15 -38.24
C MET A 574 18.22 -13.50 -38.89
N LEU A 575 18.98 -13.47 -39.98
CA LEU A 575 19.41 -14.68 -40.68
C LEU A 575 20.34 -15.53 -39.79
N LEU A 576 21.25 -14.90 -39.05
CA LEU A 576 22.15 -15.57 -38.14
C LEU A 576 21.42 -16.14 -36.89
N ASP A 577 20.37 -15.47 -36.40
CA ASP A 577 19.59 -15.96 -35.28
C ASP A 577 18.70 -17.16 -35.63
N ASN A 578 18.47 -17.40 -36.92
CA ASN A 578 17.58 -18.45 -37.41
C ASN A 578 18.28 -19.37 -38.44
N GLU A 579 19.55 -19.66 -38.23
CA GLU A 579 20.37 -20.58 -39.06
C GLU A 579 19.73 -21.98 -39.18
N ASP A 580 19.00 -22.43 -38.18
CA ASP A 580 18.28 -23.72 -38.17
C ASP A 580 17.20 -23.80 -39.27
N LYS A 581 16.70 -22.66 -39.72
CA LYS A 581 15.58 -22.55 -40.66
C LYS A 581 16.03 -22.18 -42.06
N ILE A 582 16.98 -21.28 -42.18
CA ILE A 582 17.60 -20.91 -43.42
C ILE A 582 19.08 -21.24 -43.33
N SER A 583 19.52 -22.23 -44.08
CA SER A 583 20.92 -22.68 -44.04
C SER A 583 21.86 -21.60 -44.56
N VAL A 584 23.05 -21.52 -43.97
CA VAL A 584 24.13 -20.62 -44.42
C VAL A 584 24.46 -20.82 -45.93
N ASN A 585 24.38 -22.06 -46.42
CA ASN A 585 24.62 -22.34 -47.83
C ASN A 585 23.62 -21.64 -48.73
N ARG A 586 22.32 -21.67 -48.38
CA ARG A 586 21.28 -21.01 -49.16
C ARG A 586 21.42 -19.49 -49.16
N VAL A 587 21.78 -18.90 -48.05
CA VAL A 587 22.04 -17.45 -47.96
C VAL A 587 23.22 -17.05 -48.84
N VAL A 588 24.32 -17.86 -48.86
CA VAL A 588 25.52 -17.60 -49.68
C VAL A 588 25.23 -17.78 -51.16
N GLU A 589 24.37 -18.73 -51.54
CA GLU A 589 23.92 -18.91 -52.93
C GLU A 589 23.10 -17.71 -53.42
N GLU A 590 22.13 -17.25 -52.66
CA GLU A 590 21.28 -16.09 -53.00
C GLU A 590 22.07 -14.76 -53.06
N LEU A 591 23.12 -14.63 -52.22
CA LEU A 591 23.98 -13.46 -52.22
C LEU A 591 25.19 -13.57 -53.17
N ALA A 592 25.28 -14.63 -53.97
CA ALA A 592 26.43 -14.86 -54.84
C ALA A 592 26.70 -13.73 -55.84
N ASP A 593 25.64 -13.11 -56.35
CA ASP A 593 25.67 -12.01 -57.33
C ASP A 593 25.92 -10.63 -56.69
N ARG A 594 25.87 -10.53 -55.35
CA ARG A 594 26.06 -9.28 -54.61
C ARG A 594 27.16 -9.40 -53.55
N PRO A 595 28.42 -9.34 -53.97
CA PRO A 595 29.56 -9.60 -53.09
C PRO A 595 29.70 -8.68 -51.91
N GLU A 596 29.23 -7.42 -52.00
CA GLU A 596 29.20 -6.48 -50.88
C GLU A 596 28.26 -6.98 -49.74
N LEU A 597 27.07 -7.46 -50.04
CA LEU A 597 26.14 -7.99 -49.10
C LEU A 597 26.61 -9.30 -48.48
N LEU A 598 27.21 -10.14 -49.36
CA LEU A 598 27.82 -11.38 -48.93
C LEU A 598 28.97 -11.15 -47.93
N HIS A 599 29.78 -10.11 -48.16
CA HIS A 599 30.82 -9.72 -47.23
C HIS A 599 30.27 -9.39 -45.83
N VAL A 600 29.24 -8.53 -45.74
CA VAL A 600 28.61 -8.15 -44.48
C VAL A 600 28.06 -9.37 -43.75
N TYR A 601 27.42 -10.29 -44.46
CA TYR A 601 26.88 -11.52 -43.89
C TYR A 601 27.97 -12.41 -43.31
N LEU A 602 28.98 -12.75 -44.13
CA LEU A 602 30.08 -13.62 -43.73
C LEU A 602 30.93 -13.00 -42.62
N HIS A 603 31.11 -11.69 -42.62
CA HIS A 603 31.81 -10.97 -41.56
C HIS A 603 31.12 -11.11 -40.21
N LYS A 604 29.80 -10.88 -40.13
CA LYS A 604 29.02 -11.05 -38.88
C LYS A 604 28.94 -12.51 -38.45
N LEU A 605 28.80 -13.45 -39.42
CA LEU A 605 28.80 -14.89 -39.14
C LEU A 605 30.11 -15.30 -38.47
N PHE A 606 31.25 -14.88 -39.02
CA PHE A 606 32.54 -15.16 -38.44
C PHE A 606 32.74 -14.56 -37.05
N LYS A 607 32.30 -13.30 -36.83
CA LYS A 607 32.35 -12.66 -35.50
C LYS A 607 31.53 -13.40 -34.44
N ARG A 608 30.43 -14.02 -34.83
CA ARG A 608 29.55 -14.76 -33.92
C ARG A 608 30.07 -16.17 -33.63
N ASP A 609 30.51 -16.86 -34.65
CA ASP A 609 31.04 -18.22 -34.53
C ASP A 609 32.13 -18.47 -35.56
N HIS A 610 33.39 -18.56 -35.13
CA HIS A 610 34.57 -18.76 -35.97
C HIS A 610 34.60 -20.11 -36.69
N HIS A 611 33.83 -21.10 -36.22
CA HIS A 611 33.78 -22.44 -36.80
C HIS A 611 32.72 -22.61 -37.87
N LYS A 612 31.67 -21.82 -37.80
CA LYS A 612 30.61 -21.82 -38.79
C LYS A 612 31.08 -21.06 -40.04
N GLY A 613 30.84 -21.61 -41.19
CA GLY A 613 31.29 -20.99 -42.45
C GLY A 613 32.71 -21.30 -42.90
N GLN A 614 33.38 -22.28 -42.30
CA GLN A 614 34.76 -22.70 -42.65
C GLN A 614 34.98 -22.91 -44.16
N ARG A 615 33.95 -23.43 -44.85
CA ARG A 615 33.98 -23.65 -46.28
C ARG A 615 34.08 -22.36 -47.11
N TYR A 616 33.71 -21.21 -46.51
CA TYR A 616 33.68 -19.92 -47.19
C TYR A 616 34.86 -19.02 -46.84
N HIS A 617 35.78 -19.46 -45.96
CA HIS A 617 36.93 -18.66 -45.54
C HIS A 617 37.81 -18.25 -46.72
N GLU A 618 37.99 -19.11 -47.74
CA GLU A 618 38.72 -18.77 -48.96
C GLU A 618 38.08 -17.60 -49.70
N ARG A 619 36.74 -17.66 -49.88
CA ARG A 619 35.98 -16.59 -50.54
C ARG A 619 35.96 -15.32 -49.69
N GLN A 620 35.92 -15.48 -48.39
CA GLN A 620 35.89 -14.39 -47.41
C GLN A 620 37.21 -13.60 -47.42
N ILE A 621 38.36 -14.25 -47.62
CA ILE A 621 39.64 -13.56 -47.78
C ILE A 621 39.56 -12.58 -48.96
N GLY A 622 39.07 -13.04 -50.12
CA GLY A 622 38.90 -12.20 -51.28
C GLY A 622 37.98 -10.99 -51.02
N LEU A 623 36.88 -11.23 -50.31
CA LEU A 623 35.92 -10.17 -49.95
C LEU A 623 36.52 -9.16 -48.96
N TYR A 624 37.25 -9.59 -47.95
CA TYR A 624 37.97 -8.68 -47.06
C TYR A 624 39.02 -7.86 -47.79
N ALA A 625 39.78 -8.51 -48.69
CA ALA A 625 40.78 -7.82 -49.46
C ALA A 625 40.18 -6.74 -50.40
N GLU A 626 38.95 -6.88 -50.80
CA GLU A 626 38.27 -5.96 -51.71
C GLU A 626 37.48 -4.86 -50.98
N TYR A 627 36.73 -5.22 -49.94
CA TYR A 627 35.76 -4.31 -49.32
C TYR A 627 36.16 -3.81 -47.93
N ASP A 628 37.00 -4.55 -47.16
CA ASP A 628 37.29 -4.22 -45.77
C ASP A 628 38.70 -4.69 -45.32
N ARG A 629 39.70 -4.09 -45.90
CA ARG A 629 41.09 -4.37 -45.56
C ARG A 629 41.41 -4.28 -44.07
N PRO A 630 40.92 -3.25 -43.28
CA PRO A 630 41.24 -3.13 -41.86
C PRO A 630 40.88 -4.37 -41.03
N ASN A 631 39.84 -5.09 -41.40
CA ASN A 631 39.39 -6.29 -40.72
C ASN A 631 39.99 -7.60 -41.29
N LEU A 632 40.79 -7.52 -42.35
CA LEU A 632 41.45 -8.68 -42.93
C LEU A 632 42.48 -9.31 -41.98
N LEU A 633 43.35 -8.51 -41.39
CA LEU A 633 44.37 -9.01 -40.46
C LEU A 633 43.76 -9.63 -39.19
N PRO A 634 42.75 -9.00 -38.50
CA PRO A 634 41.99 -9.64 -37.42
C PRO A 634 41.35 -10.97 -37.83
N PHE A 635 40.72 -11.02 -38.99
CA PHE A 635 40.15 -12.25 -39.53
C PHE A 635 41.20 -13.36 -39.74
N LEU A 636 42.34 -13.03 -40.30
CA LEU A 636 43.44 -13.98 -40.51
C LEU A 636 44.03 -14.47 -39.16
N ARG A 637 44.00 -13.64 -38.11
CA ARG A 637 44.45 -14.05 -36.78
C ARG A 637 43.51 -15.05 -36.13
N ASP A 638 42.21 -14.78 -36.21
CA ASP A 638 41.17 -15.55 -35.50
C ASP A 638 40.79 -16.83 -36.29
N SER A 639 40.98 -16.87 -37.61
CA SER A 639 40.61 -18.01 -38.44
C SER A 639 41.63 -19.15 -38.33
N THR A 640 41.14 -20.35 -37.92
CA THR A 640 41.93 -21.58 -37.84
C THR A 640 41.95 -22.40 -39.15
N HIS A 641 41.02 -22.13 -40.06
CA HIS A 641 40.76 -22.90 -41.28
C HIS A 641 41.05 -22.11 -42.58
N CYS A 642 41.78 -21.02 -42.45
CA CYS A 642 42.17 -20.19 -43.57
C CYS A 642 43.19 -20.93 -44.44
N PRO A 643 43.01 -21.04 -45.79
CA PRO A 643 44.02 -21.56 -46.69
C PRO A 643 45.19 -20.57 -46.84
N LEU A 644 46.25 -20.79 -46.06
CA LEU A 644 47.32 -19.82 -45.88
C LEU A 644 48.04 -19.50 -47.19
N GLU A 645 48.22 -20.49 -48.07
CA GLU A 645 48.89 -20.30 -49.37
C GLU A 645 48.11 -19.34 -50.28
N LYS A 646 46.79 -19.55 -50.41
CA LYS A 646 45.96 -18.68 -51.23
C LYS A 646 45.80 -17.30 -50.63
N ALA A 647 45.69 -17.23 -49.29
CA ALA A 647 45.66 -15.94 -48.56
C ALA A 647 46.93 -15.14 -48.81
N LEU A 648 48.11 -15.84 -48.82
CA LEU A 648 49.38 -15.21 -49.09
C LEU A 648 49.44 -14.68 -50.51
N GLU A 649 48.97 -15.49 -51.49
CA GLU A 649 48.96 -15.09 -52.93
C GLU A 649 48.06 -13.80 -53.08
N ILE A 650 46.91 -13.77 -52.55
CA ILE A 650 46.01 -12.60 -52.62
C ILE A 650 46.65 -11.37 -51.98
N CYS A 651 47.28 -11.52 -50.82
CA CYS A 651 47.90 -10.41 -50.12
C CYS A 651 49.13 -9.88 -50.83
N GLN A 652 49.89 -10.77 -51.43
CA GLN A 652 51.06 -10.38 -52.24
C GLN A 652 50.69 -9.70 -53.58
N GLN A 653 49.65 -10.17 -54.27
CA GLN A 653 49.11 -9.51 -55.49
C GLN A 653 48.65 -8.08 -55.21
N ARG A 654 48.18 -7.81 -54.00
CA ARG A 654 47.67 -6.49 -53.62
C ARG A 654 48.63 -5.62 -52.78
N ASN A 655 49.82 -6.11 -52.56
CA ASN A 655 50.89 -5.46 -51.78
C ASN A 655 50.46 -5.15 -50.32
N PHE A 656 49.82 -6.10 -49.70
CA PHE A 656 49.38 -5.97 -48.26
C PHE A 656 50.49 -6.50 -47.35
N VAL A 657 51.42 -5.63 -47.00
CA VAL A 657 52.71 -6.03 -46.35
C VAL A 657 52.46 -6.60 -44.95
N GLU A 658 51.62 -5.95 -44.10
CA GLU A 658 51.37 -6.39 -42.73
C GLU A 658 50.69 -7.78 -42.69
N GLU A 659 49.70 -7.97 -43.55
CA GLU A 659 48.98 -9.23 -43.68
C GLU A 659 49.91 -10.34 -44.22
N THR A 660 50.75 -9.99 -45.14
CA THR A 660 51.74 -10.91 -45.72
C THR A 660 52.81 -11.37 -44.70
N VAL A 661 53.27 -10.44 -43.88
CA VAL A 661 54.17 -10.71 -42.75
C VAL A 661 53.53 -11.70 -41.77
N PHE A 662 52.28 -11.44 -41.39
CA PHE A 662 51.55 -12.30 -40.49
C PHE A 662 51.33 -13.71 -41.03
N LEU A 663 50.99 -13.84 -42.32
CA LEU A 663 50.80 -15.13 -42.98
C LEU A 663 52.12 -15.92 -43.10
N LEU A 664 53.19 -15.25 -43.43
CA LEU A 664 54.53 -15.89 -43.49
C LEU A 664 54.96 -16.37 -42.10
N SER A 665 54.65 -15.60 -41.04
CA SER A 665 54.92 -16.03 -39.68
C SER A 665 54.12 -17.29 -39.31
N ARG A 666 52.87 -17.32 -39.67
CA ARG A 666 51.98 -18.46 -39.39
C ARG A 666 52.30 -19.71 -40.16
N MET A 667 52.95 -19.56 -41.37
CA MET A 667 53.46 -20.66 -42.19
C MET A 667 54.87 -21.18 -41.76
N GLY A 668 55.41 -20.56 -40.68
CA GLY A 668 56.72 -20.91 -40.15
C GLY A 668 57.88 -20.29 -40.91
N ASN A 669 57.64 -19.41 -41.91
CA ASN A 669 58.67 -18.71 -42.65
C ASN A 669 59.09 -17.37 -42.02
N CYS A 670 59.39 -17.45 -40.69
CA CYS A 670 59.66 -16.30 -39.83
C CYS A 670 60.81 -15.42 -40.29
N ARG A 671 61.83 -16.02 -40.90
CA ARG A 671 63.00 -15.31 -41.46
C ARG A 671 62.62 -14.36 -42.59
N ARG A 672 61.77 -14.80 -43.51
CA ARG A 672 61.25 -13.94 -44.57
C ARG A 672 60.30 -12.90 -44.10
N ALA A 673 59.44 -13.23 -43.09
CA ALA A 673 58.54 -12.26 -42.41
C ALA A 673 59.36 -11.14 -41.77
N LEU A 674 60.36 -11.47 -41.01
CA LEU A 674 61.27 -10.49 -40.40
C LEU A 674 61.99 -9.62 -41.44
N GLN A 675 62.48 -10.23 -42.55
CA GLN A 675 63.09 -9.51 -43.65
C GLN A 675 62.16 -8.46 -44.26
N MET A 676 60.89 -8.80 -44.47
CA MET A 676 59.90 -7.85 -44.99
C MET A 676 59.60 -6.74 -44.02
N ILE A 677 59.56 -7.00 -42.71
CA ILE A 677 59.35 -5.95 -41.67
C ILE A 677 60.51 -4.97 -41.72
N MET A 678 61.73 -5.45 -41.90
CA MET A 678 62.94 -4.63 -41.92
C MET A 678 63.16 -3.87 -43.25
N GLU A 679 62.76 -4.43 -44.38
CA GLU A 679 63.03 -3.87 -45.74
C GLU A 679 61.80 -3.01 -46.21
N GLU A 680 60.56 -3.45 -46.00
CA GLU A 680 59.41 -2.78 -46.60
C GLU A 680 58.61 -1.92 -45.59
N LEU A 681 58.53 -2.30 -44.30
CA LEU A 681 57.87 -1.51 -43.28
C LEU A 681 58.84 -0.52 -42.61
N GLU A 682 60.15 -0.84 -42.64
CA GLU A 682 61.21 -0.07 -41.94
C GLU A 682 60.88 0.25 -40.46
N ASP A 683 60.04 -0.59 -39.82
CA ASP A 683 59.51 -0.37 -38.45
C ASP A 683 60.38 -1.22 -37.49
N VAL A 684 61.15 -0.48 -36.70
CA VAL A 684 62.11 -1.10 -35.74
C VAL A 684 61.34 -1.75 -34.57
N ASP A 685 60.29 -1.13 -34.11
CA ASP A 685 59.54 -1.59 -32.93
C ASP A 685 58.78 -2.88 -33.28
N LYS A 686 58.14 -2.96 -34.45
CA LYS A 686 57.49 -4.16 -34.93
C LYS A 686 58.50 -5.30 -35.20
N ALA A 687 59.70 -5.00 -35.72
CA ALA A 687 60.71 -6.03 -35.91
C ALA A 687 61.19 -6.65 -34.59
N ILE A 688 61.36 -5.82 -33.57
CA ILE A 688 61.77 -6.25 -32.23
C ILE A 688 60.65 -7.05 -31.56
N GLU A 689 59.39 -6.56 -31.66
CA GLU A 689 58.23 -7.24 -31.11
C GLU A 689 58.03 -8.61 -31.77
N PHE A 690 58.18 -8.68 -33.06
CA PHE A 690 58.13 -9.93 -33.80
C PHE A 690 59.21 -10.92 -33.35
N ALA A 691 60.45 -10.49 -33.21
CA ALA A 691 61.54 -11.33 -32.72
C ALA A 691 61.35 -11.81 -31.28
N LYS A 692 60.69 -10.98 -30.42
CA LYS A 692 60.30 -11.37 -29.07
C LYS A 692 59.18 -12.42 -29.05
N GLU A 693 58.19 -12.29 -29.91
CA GLU A 693 57.05 -13.22 -29.96
C GLU A 693 57.46 -14.60 -30.45
N GLN A 694 58.39 -14.65 -31.36
CA GLN A 694 58.90 -15.91 -31.88
C GLN A 694 59.92 -16.60 -31.00
N ASP A 695 60.62 -15.84 -30.12
CA ASP A 695 61.70 -16.29 -29.19
C ASP A 695 62.77 -17.18 -29.81
N ASP A 696 63.15 -16.88 -31.11
CA ASP A 696 64.10 -17.61 -31.86
C ASP A 696 65.47 -16.84 -31.97
N ALA A 697 66.53 -17.47 -31.51
CA ALA A 697 67.84 -16.88 -31.49
C ALA A 697 68.41 -16.54 -32.89
N GLU A 698 68.01 -17.28 -33.92
CA GLU A 698 68.43 -16.99 -35.28
C GLU A 698 67.80 -15.69 -35.82
N LEU A 699 66.54 -15.42 -35.47
CA LEU A 699 65.86 -14.18 -35.85
C LEU A 699 66.50 -12.98 -35.16
N TRP A 700 66.88 -13.12 -33.91
CA TRP A 700 67.63 -12.09 -33.21
C TRP A 700 68.93 -11.76 -33.85
N GLU A 701 69.66 -12.79 -34.29
CA GLU A 701 70.93 -12.62 -34.97
C GLU A 701 70.78 -11.92 -36.32
N ASP A 702 69.75 -12.27 -37.10
CA ASP A 702 69.41 -11.60 -38.36
C ASP A 702 69.02 -10.14 -38.13
N LEU A 703 68.23 -9.87 -37.12
CA LEU A 703 67.81 -8.52 -36.75
C LEU A 703 68.99 -7.65 -36.27
N ILE A 704 69.86 -8.21 -35.47
CA ILE A 704 71.09 -7.55 -35.03
C ILE A 704 72.02 -7.28 -36.23
N SER A 705 72.23 -8.24 -37.08
CA SER A 705 73.12 -8.10 -38.28
C SER A 705 72.60 -7.01 -39.22
N TYR A 706 71.33 -6.93 -39.46
CA TYR A 706 70.67 -5.87 -40.24
C TYR A 706 70.80 -4.50 -39.59
N SER A 707 70.65 -4.45 -38.27
CA SER A 707 70.58 -3.21 -37.46
C SER A 707 71.96 -2.52 -37.30
N ILE A 708 73.07 -3.28 -37.37
CA ILE A 708 74.43 -2.78 -37.11
C ILE A 708 74.83 -1.57 -37.99
N ASP A 709 74.31 -1.49 -39.19
CA ASP A 709 74.61 -0.43 -40.12
C ASP A 709 73.59 0.71 -40.11
N LYS A 710 72.50 0.64 -39.25
CA LYS A 710 71.42 1.57 -39.21
C LYS A 710 71.22 2.16 -37.82
N PRO A 711 71.63 3.41 -37.48
CA PRO A 711 71.61 4.02 -36.17
C PRO A 711 70.18 4.03 -35.46
N PRO A 712 69.08 4.29 -36.21
CA PRO A 712 67.71 4.24 -35.60
C PRO A 712 67.38 2.83 -35.10
N PHE A 713 67.74 1.77 -35.80
CA PHE A 713 67.50 0.38 -35.40
C PHE A 713 68.31 -0.01 -34.18
N ILE A 714 69.57 0.50 -34.06
CA ILE A 714 70.38 0.27 -32.84
C ILE A 714 69.75 0.94 -31.64
N THR A 715 69.24 2.17 -31.76
CA THR A 715 68.55 2.87 -30.65
C THR A 715 67.33 2.11 -30.24
N GLY A 716 66.52 1.65 -31.20
CA GLY A 716 65.34 0.82 -30.93
C GLY A 716 65.64 -0.46 -30.18
N LEU A 717 66.70 -1.18 -30.67
CA LEU A 717 67.16 -2.41 -30.04
C LEU A 717 67.59 -2.16 -28.59
N LEU A 718 68.44 -1.14 -28.32
CA LEU A 718 68.91 -0.81 -26.98
C LEU A 718 67.79 -0.46 -26.03
N ASN A 719 66.72 0.19 -26.50
CA ASN A 719 65.59 0.59 -25.66
C ASN A 719 64.66 -0.57 -25.36
N ASN A 720 64.58 -1.60 -26.20
CA ASN A 720 63.56 -2.64 -26.14
C ASN A 720 64.08 -4.08 -26.00
N ILE A 721 65.38 -4.29 -25.94
CA ILE A 721 66.03 -5.62 -25.89
C ILE A 721 65.64 -6.46 -24.64
N GLY A 722 65.42 -5.82 -23.51
CA GLY A 722 65.04 -6.52 -22.28
C GLY A 722 65.99 -7.60 -21.84
N THR A 723 65.45 -8.85 -21.69
CA THR A 723 66.25 -10.03 -21.25
C THR A 723 66.65 -10.97 -22.42
N HIS A 724 66.20 -10.67 -23.64
CA HIS A 724 66.36 -11.60 -24.80
C HIS A 724 67.72 -11.54 -25.41
N VAL A 725 68.42 -10.44 -25.37
CA VAL A 725 69.79 -10.29 -25.91
C VAL A 725 70.66 -9.61 -24.88
N ASP A 726 71.90 -10.07 -24.72
CA ASP A 726 72.82 -9.42 -23.81
C ASP A 726 73.26 -8.06 -24.38
N PRO A 727 72.91 -6.95 -23.67
CA PRO A 727 73.28 -5.60 -24.13
C PRO A 727 74.81 -5.41 -24.34
N ILE A 728 75.58 -6.13 -23.58
CA ILE A 728 77.06 -6.06 -23.71
C ILE A 728 77.55 -6.60 -25.07
N LEU A 729 76.96 -7.74 -25.49
CA LEU A 729 77.31 -8.33 -26.79
C LEU A 729 76.90 -7.43 -27.97
N LEU A 730 75.76 -6.77 -27.86
CA LEU A 730 75.26 -5.79 -28.83
C LEU A 730 76.22 -4.60 -28.94
N ILE A 731 76.62 -4.03 -27.81
CA ILE A 731 77.52 -2.88 -27.78
C ILE A 731 78.89 -3.21 -28.39
N HIS A 732 79.41 -4.39 -28.15
CA HIS A 732 80.68 -4.82 -28.74
C HIS A 732 80.63 -5.00 -30.25
N ARG A 733 79.46 -5.20 -30.85
CA ARG A 733 79.30 -5.37 -32.31
C ARG A 733 79.13 -4.03 -33.05
N ILE A 734 78.83 -2.97 -32.34
CA ILE A 734 78.68 -1.64 -32.92
C ILE A 734 79.99 -1.13 -33.42
N LYS A 735 79.99 -0.56 -34.61
CA LYS A 735 81.20 -0.01 -35.23
C LYS A 735 81.73 1.22 -34.52
N GLU A 736 83.03 1.28 -34.21
CA GLU A 736 83.63 2.43 -33.57
C GLU A 736 83.48 3.69 -34.44
N GLY A 737 83.03 4.80 -33.77
CA GLY A 737 82.81 6.09 -34.42
C GLY A 737 81.44 6.36 -35.00
N MET A 738 80.46 5.41 -34.81
CA MET A 738 79.09 5.59 -35.24
C MET A 738 78.30 6.53 -34.25
N GLU A 739 77.68 7.57 -34.77
CA GLU A 739 76.81 8.42 -33.99
C GLU A 739 75.43 7.77 -33.85
N ILE A 740 75.05 7.36 -32.59
CA ILE A 740 73.81 6.72 -32.29
C ILE A 740 72.96 7.73 -31.54
N PRO A 741 71.72 8.12 -32.01
CA PRO A 741 70.85 9.01 -31.34
C PRO A 741 70.43 8.49 -29.97
N ASN A 742 70.44 9.34 -28.97
CA ASN A 742 69.96 9.04 -27.59
C ASN A 742 70.66 7.84 -26.89
N LEU A 743 71.84 7.46 -27.27
CA LEU A 743 72.56 6.32 -26.69
C LEU A 743 72.71 6.37 -25.18
N ARG A 744 73.01 7.59 -24.65
CA ARG A 744 73.17 7.80 -23.22
C ARG A 744 71.87 7.44 -22.48
N ASP A 745 70.71 7.92 -22.98
CA ASP A 745 69.41 7.74 -22.33
C ASP A 745 68.99 6.28 -22.39
N SER A 746 69.25 5.58 -23.49
CA SER A 746 69.01 4.16 -23.62
C SER A 746 69.85 3.32 -22.64
N LEU A 747 71.13 3.63 -22.44
CA LEU A 747 71.94 2.97 -21.43
C LEU A 747 71.50 3.25 -20.01
N VAL A 748 71.08 4.46 -19.70
CA VAL A 748 70.51 4.82 -18.39
C VAL A 748 69.24 4.03 -18.14
N LYS A 749 68.36 3.89 -19.11
CA LYS A 749 67.10 3.12 -19.02
C LYS A 749 67.40 1.64 -18.70
N ILE A 750 68.35 1.02 -19.42
CA ILE A 750 68.75 -0.36 -19.18
C ILE A 750 69.20 -0.56 -17.74
N LEU A 751 70.06 0.33 -17.22
CA LEU A 751 70.48 0.26 -15.82
C LEU A 751 69.35 0.44 -14.80
N GLN A 752 68.38 1.32 -15.10
CA GLN A 752 67.21 1.54 -14.26
C GLN A 752 66.31 0.31 -14.23
N ASP A 753 66.06 -0.34 -15.38
CA ASP A 753 65.24 -1.53 -15.47
C ASP A 753 65.84 -2.71 -14.69
N TYR A 754 67.15 -2.93 -14.78
CA TYR A 754 67.82 -3.94 -13.95
C TYR A 754 67.74 -3.66 -12.44
N ASN A 755 67.92 -2.40 -12.03
CA ASN A 755 67.75 -2.01 -10.65
C ASN A 755 66.31 -2.24 -10.14
N LEU A 756 65.31 -1.89 -10.93
CA LEU A 756 63.91 -2.12 -10.61
C LEU A 756 63.60 -3.62 -10.44
N GLN A 757 64.12 -4.46 -11.33
CA GLN A 757 63.94 -5.92 -11.24
C GLN A 757 64.55 -6.49 -9.95
N ILE A 758 65.70 -6.03 -9.57
CA ILE A 758 66.37 -6.45 -8.33
C ILE A 758 65.50 -6.08 -7.12
N LEU A 759 65.02 -4.82 -7.06
CA LEU A 759 64.18 -4.33 -5.97
C LEU A 759 62.85 -5.09 -5.83
N LEU A 760 62.20 -5.39 -6.97
CA LEU A 760 60.97 -6.19 -7.01
C LEU A 760 61.18 -7.60 -6.48
N ARG A 761 62.27 -8.30 -6.94
CA ARG A 761 62.62 -9.65 -6.47
C ARG A 761 62.89 -9.68 -4.97
N GLU A 762 63.59 -8.68 -4.45
CA GLU A 762 63.83 -8.56 -3.01
C GLU A 762 62.54 -8.27 -2.22
N GLY A 763 61.67 -7.44 -2.75
CA GLY A 763 60.32 -7.15 -2.19
C GLY A 763 59.49 -8.41 -2.05
N CYS A 764 59.35 -9.17 -3.15
CA CYS A 764 58.63 -10.44 -3.18
C CYS A 764 59.18 -11.45 -2.16
N LYS A 765 60.52 -11.57 -2.06
CA LYS A 765 61.16 -12.45 -1.09
C LYS A 765 60.79 -12.07 0.35
N LYS A 766 60.76 -10.78 0.69
CA LYS A 766 60.40 -10.30 2.05
C LYS A 766 58.93 -10.62 2.36
N ILE A 767 57.99 -10.42 1.42
CA ILE A 767 56.58 -10.73 1.61
C ILE A 767 56.37 -12.23 1.84
N LEU A 768 56.96 -13.10 1.00
CA LEU A 768 56.82 -14.54 1.13
C LEU A 768 57.36 -15.06 2.49
N VAL A 769 58.48 -14.50 2.99
CA VAL A 769 59.03 -14.85 4.31
C VAL A 769 58.06 -14.42 5.41
N ALA A 770 57.50 -13.19 5.33
CA ALA A 770 56.56 -12.68 6.33
C ALA A 770 55.28 -13.51 6.41
N ASP A 771 54.71 -13.86 5.22
CA ASP A 771 53.53 -14.70 5.10
C ASP A 771 53.72 -16.10 5.66
N SER A 772 54.89 -16.71 5.37
CA SER A 772 55.29 -18.03 5.91
C SER A 772 55.32 -18.01 7.43
N LEU A 773 55.95 -16.99 8.02
CA LEU A 773 56.03 -16.83 9.48
C LEU A 773 54.65 -16.62 10.09
N SER A 774 53.79 -15.81 9.48
CA SER A 774 52.41 -15.58 9.93
C SER A 774 51.59 -16.87 9.92
N LEU A 775 51.69 -17.66 8.88
CA LEU A 775 51.01 -18.95 8.76
C LEU A 775 51.51 -19.95 9.82
N LEU A 776 52.83 -20.03 10.03
CA LEU A 776 53.42 -20.86 11.07
C LEU A 776 52.93 -20.47 12.47
N GLN A 777 52.86 -19.18 12.78
CA GLN A 777 52.31 -18.70 14.05
C GLN A 777 50.84 -19.06 14.23
N LYS A 778 50.05 -18.92 13.19
CA LYS A 778 48.60 -19.33 13.20
C LYS A 778 48.48 -20.82 13.45
N MET A 779 49.26 -21.64 12.74
CA MET A 779 49.30 -23.09 12.91
C MET A 779 49.68 -23.48 14.34
N HIS A 780 50.72 -22.89 14.89
CA HIS A 780 51.18 -23.16 16.25
C HIS A 780 50.08 -22.77 17.29
N ARG A 781 49.50 -21.58 17.19
CA ARG A 781 48.39 -21.14 18.04
C ARG A 781 47.20 -22.08 17.99
N THR A 782 46.88 -22.63 16.81
CA THR A 782 45.77 -23.58 16.68
C THR A 782 46.08 -24.95 17.26
N GLN A 783 47.32 -25.42 17.16
CA GLN A 783 47.74 -26.67 17.72
C GLN A 783 47.84 -26.64 19.27
N MET A 784 48.08 -25.47 19.86
CA MET A 784 48.14 -25.29 21.31
C MET A 784 46.82 -25.06 22.01
N ARG A 785 45.71 -25.00 21.26
CA ARG A 785 44.38 -24.86 21.88
C ARG A 785 43.86 -26.17 22.41
N GLY A 786 43.67 -26.18 23.74
CA GLY A 786 42.95 -27.25 24.40
C GLY A 786 41.42 -27.05 24.27
N VAL A 787 40.70 -28.11 24.31
CA VAL A 787 39.21 -28.11 24.37
C VAL A 787 38.81 -28.82 25.67
N ARG A 788 38.01 -28.13 26.49
CA ARG A 788 37.45 -28.72 27.68
C ARG A 788 36.21 -29.50 27.30
N VAL A 789 36.08 -30.74 27.79
CA VAL A 789 34.92 -31.59 27.58
C VAL A 789 34.25 -31.74 28.93
N ASP A 790 32.99 -31.31 29.04
CA ASP A 790 32.19 -31.38 30.28
C ASP A 790 31.16 -32.51 30.15
N GLU A 791 30.53 -32.92 31.27
CA GLU A 791 29.51 -33.99 31.29
C GLU A 791 28.27 -33.70 30.46
N GLU A 792 28.00 -32.43 30.19
CA GLU A 792 26.87 -32.00 29.36
C GLU A 792 27.12 -32.13 27.83
N ASN A 793 28.36 -32.36 27.43
CA ASN A 793 28.71 -32.49 26.02
C ASN A 793 28.17 -33.80 25.42
N ILE A 794 27.49 -33.69 24.30
CA ILE A 794 26.90 -34.81 23.59
C ILE A 794 27.61 -35.09 22.25
N CYS A 795 27.58 -36.32 21.79
CA CYS A 795 28.08 -36.69 20.49
C CYS A 795 27.13 -36.18 19.39
N GLU A 796 27.64 -35.44 18.48
CA GLU A 796 26.85 -34.83 17.39
C GLU A 796 26.24 -35.84 16.37
N SER A 797 26.62 -37.12 16.49
CA SER A 797 26.09 -38.17 15.63
C SER A 797 25.04 -39.02 16.33
N CYS A 798 25.28 -39.49 17.55
CA CYS A 798 24.38 -40.38 18.28
C CYS A 798 23.64 -39.70 19.42
N HIS A 799 23.90 -38.45 19.70
CA HIS A 799 23.30 -37.60 20.75
C HIS A 799 23.44 -38.18 22.20
N ALA A 800 24.31 -39.17 22.38
CA ALA A 800 24.66 -39.66 23.72
C ALA A 800 25.77 -38.80 24.31
N THR A 801 25.88 -38.82 25.65
CA THR A 801 26.93 -38.06 26.37
C THR A 801 28.32 -38.52 25.93
N ILE A 802 29.24 -37.56 25.74
CA ILE A 802 30.58 -37.81 25.26
C ILE A 802 31.43 -38.54 26.35
N LEU A 803 31.20 -38.18 27.61
CA LEU A 803 31.87 -38.83 28.72
C LEU A 803 31.06 -40.07 29.20
N PRO A 804 31.62 -41.27 29.23
CA PRO A 804 30.93 -42.45 29.71
C PRO A 804 30.74 -42.36 31.23
N SER A 805 29.60 -42.85 31.72
CA SER A 805 29.31 -42.92 33.15
C SER A 805 30.26 -43.81 33.93
N ASP A 806 30.98 -44.69 33.21
CA ASP A 806 31.95 -45.63 33.79
C ASP A 806 33.37 -45.27 33.35
N MET A 807 34.17 -44.76 34.27
CA MET A 807 35.54 -44.29 34.09
C MET A 807 36.55 -45.44 33.80
N THR A 808 36.13 -46.67 33.78
CA THR A 808 37.03 -47.81 33.54
C THR A 808 37.33 -48.11 32.08
N ARG A 809 36.61 -47.46 31.16
CA ARG A 809 36.79 -47.63 29.72
C ARG A 809 37.65 -46.53 29.08
N PRO A 810 38.51 -46.85 28.11
CA PRO A 810 39.31 -45.83 27.43
C PRO A 810 38.42 -44.88 26.65
N PHE A 811 38.66 -43.57 26.81
CA PHE A 811 37.97 -42.51 26.09
C PHE A 811 38.40 -42.49 24.62
N ASN A 812 37.51 -42.90 23.74
CA ASN A 812 37.70 -42.81 22.31
C ASN A 812 36.87 -41.64 21.76
N VAL A 813 37.27 -40.41 22.01
CA VAL A 813 36.59 -39.19 21.60
C VAL A 813 37.40 -38.45 20.54
N VAL A 814 36.77 -37.93 19.52
CA VAL A 814 37.38 -37.06 18.51
C VAL A 814 36.72 -35.70 18.60
N VAL A 815 37.55 -34.69 18.90
CA VAL A 815 37.13 -33.28 18.95
C VAL A 815 37.73 -32.51 17.79
N PHE A 816 36.89 -31.93 16.96
CA PHE A 816 37.35 -31.11 15.88
C PHE A 816 37.60 -29.67 16.29
N HIS A 817 38.40 -28.98 15.53
CA HIS A 817 38.74 -27.56 15.78
C HIS A 817 37.55 -26.60 15.83
N CYS A 818 36.48 -26.96 15.20
CA CYS A 818 35.17 -26.29 15.21
C CYS A 818 34.35 -26.60 16.47
N ARG A 819 34.88 -27.33 17.43
CA ARG A 819 34.30 -27.79 18.71
C ARG A 819 33.18 -28.82 18.57
N HIS A 820 32.90 -29.37 17.40
CA HIS A 820 32.03 -30.53 17.29
C HIS A 820 32.75 -31.78 17.81
N MET A 821 32.04 -32.57 18.59
CA MET A 821 32.58 -33.73 19.30
C MET A 821 31.87 -35.00 18.86
N PHE A 822 32.63 -36.07 18.73
CA PHE A 822 32.08 -37.36 18.29
C PHE A 822 32.77 -38.49 19.06
N HIS A 823 32.06 -39.58 19.35
CA HIS A 823 32.72 -40.83 19.67
C HIS A 823 33.48 -41.29 18.41
N LYS A 824 34.65 -41.87 18.58
CA LYS A 824 35.46 -42.33 17.43
C LYS A 824 34.73 -43.34 16.57
N GLU A 825 33.87 -44.15 17.18
CA GLU A 825 33.01 -45.19 16.55
C GLU A 825 31.78 -44.56 15.81
N CYS A 826 31.38 -43.37 16.20
CA CYS A 826 30.26 -42.66 15.60
C CYS A 826 30.67 -41.74 14.43
N LEU A 827 31.98 -41.65 14.15
CA LEU A 827 32.48 -40.92 13.01
C LEU A 827 32.21 -41.79 11.75
N PRO A 828 31.33 -41.36 10.83
CA PRO A 828 31.25 -42.02 9.52
C PRO A 828 32.61 -41.94 8.84
N SER A 829 32.93 -42.98 8.03
CA SER A 829 34.23 -43.15 7.34
C SER A 829 34.86 -41.81 6.94
N PRO A 830 36.11 -41.55 7.32
CA PRO A 830 36.70 -40.25 7.27
C PRO A 830 36.80 -39.75 5.82
N ALA A 831 36.15 -38.62 5.55
CA ALA A 831 36.45 -37.85 4.37
C ALA A 831 37.87 -37.27 4.57
N THR A 832 38.87 -37.99 4.10
CA THR A 832 40.26 -37.56 4.15
C THR A 832 40.63 -36.89 2.86
N ILE A 833 40.93 -35.60 2.92
CA ILE A 833 41.66 -34.92 1.83
C ILE A 833 43.09 -34.75 2.31
N HIS A 834 44.04 -35.36 1.60
CA HIS A 834 45.46 -35.35 1.98
C HIS A 834 45.78 -35.84 3.40
N GLY A 835 45.05 -36.87 3.90
CA GLY A 835 45.36 -37.45 5.22
C GLY A 835 44.83 -36.67 6.43
N VAL A 836 44.11 -35.56 6.24
CA VAL A 836 43.50 -34.75 7.30
C VAL A 836 42.03 -35.08 7.40
N GLN A 837 41.55 -35.37 8.62
CA GLN A 837 40.13 -35.60 8.92
C GLN A 837 39.38 -34.29 9.07
N PHE A 838 38.25 -34.14 8.40
CA PHE A 838 37.38 -32.97 8.49
C PHE A 838 36.09 -33.26 9.26
N CYS A 839 35.57 -32.25 9.93
CA CYS A 839 34.29 -32.32 10.62
C CYS A 839 33.14 -32.41 9.60
N ASN A 840 32.37 -33.50 9.65
CA ASN A 840 31.28 -33.79 8.70
C ASN A 840 30.18 -32.75 8.73
N ILE A 841 29.84 -32.20 9.89
CA ILE A 841 28.80 -31.15 10.06
C ILE A 841 29.24 -29.85 9.37
N CYS A 842 30.49 -29.44 9.62
CA CYS A 842 30.99 -28.22 9.01
C CYS A 842 31.23 -28.35 7.50
N SER A 843 31.63 -29.53 7.04
CA SER A 843 31.82 -29.83 5.62
C SER A 843 30.49 -29.91 4.88
N ALA A 844 29.43 -30.44 5.52
CA ALA A 844 28.08 -30.47 4.98
C ALA A 844 27.46 -29.05 4.86
N LYS A 845 27.64 -28.19 5.87
CA LYS A 845 27.20 -26.79 5.82
C LYS A 845 27.91 -25.95 4.74
N ARG A 846 29.16 -26.27 4.41
CA ARG A 846 29.89 -25.63 3.30
C ARG A 846 29.48 -26.15 1.92
N ARG A 847 28.78 -27.29 1.82
CA ARG A 847 28.26 -27.88 0.57
C ARG A 847 26.81 -27.47 0.29
N GLY A 848 26.30 -26.42 0.90
CA GLY A 848 24.99 -25.86 0.55
C GLY A 848 24.91 -25.45 -0.93
N PRO A 849 23.71 -25.45 -1.56
CA PRO A 849 23.57 -25.12 -2.97
C PRO A 849 24.01 -23.66 -3.21
N GLY A 850 25.18 -23.48 -3.79
CA GLY A 850 25.72 -22.15 -4.14
C GLY A 850 27.19 -21.88 -3.80
N SER A 851 27.85 -22.71 -3.02
CA SER A 851 29.31 -22.58 -2.82
C SER A 851 30.04 -23.43 -3.86
N GLY A 852 30.27 -22.83 -5.02
CA GLY A 852 31.23 -23.41 -6.00
C GLY A 852 32.57 -23.64 -5.33
N ILE A 853 33.06 -24.83 -5.46
CA ILE A 853 34.42 -25.21 -5.12
C ILE A 853 35.33 -24.27 -5.92
N LEU A 854 36.05 -23.38 -5.26
CA LEU A 854 37.26 -22.80 -5.80
C LEU A 854 38.22 -23.97 -5.98
N GLU A 855 38.18 -24.60 -7.13
CA GLU A 855 39.30 -25.41 -7.61
C GLU A 855 40.51 -24.47 -7.68
N MET A 856 41.42 -24.62 -6.75
CA MET A 856 42.80 -24.16 -7.01
C MET A 856 43.38 -25.05 -8.12
N LYS A 857 43.25 -24.59 -9.38
CA LYS A 857 44.08 -25.09 -10.45
C LYS A 857 45.53 -24.82 -10.08
N LYS A 858 46.33 -25.88 -10.20
CA LYS A 858 47.80 -25.85 -10.09
C LYS A 858 48.37 -24.75 -10.94
#